data_0113c6915365f7f1f57190e78f1eb5b5
#
_entry.id   0113c6915365f7f1f57190e78f1eb5b5
#
_cell.length_a   1.000
_cell.length_b   1.000
_cell.length_c   1.000
_cell.angle_alpha   90.00
_cell.angle_beta   90.00
_cell.angle_gamma   90.00
#
_symmetry.space_group_name_H-M   'P 1'
#
loop_
_entity.id
_entity.type
_entity.pdbx_description
1 polymer ?
#
loop_
_entity_poly.entity_id
_entity_poly.type
_entity_poly.pdbx_seq_one_letter_code
_entity_poly.pdbx_strand_id
1 'polypeptide(L)'
;MKKLILLSSFFISTIYAHECKYTLNVDVDMDKGLLRGNAVIASDHPTMQLLDTKANISEIKGASLSVDKNIQNLLKHDKAKSVEISFTHNFTPIDGDAVLLDNWYPQVDMMCRYETVVKSSNIITVAEATKIVEEKGSTRFIFDYPLDKLNIIASKNYIKNSTLTKDGMTLSTYFYQNDSNLSQIYLKKSREYFDIYKSMFGFLPFERFSIVETPFPAGYSMPTYTLIGKQIIDKEFVLNSSLGHEIAHQWFGNYVYSPNIGNWVEGITTYYSDYLYAKNENRAADYRKDMLIKYDSYVNLNNEITLIDFEHKTKNSKNAIGYEKSAFFFYMLEQKIGKKAFDNGTKMLLERYPFKVATYENLREIYEKTSGKELGSFFQTWVYEKGAADFSINNTALTFVENKYILEFDIASNNKADYLPLSICSSEECLSTKIDLTKKRQRLELDIEPTKIVFDENYELFRKLSTQEVPAVISKIIDGNALLVINRDDEKRFSKFTKIFKNFKYSDTVTFDEIKNSNIFILGAKNELLKRIVLPFNMQGDAKIELFKNPLNEAHVIAVLEMNELSKSIFYKLQHLGKYSTVIFEGEKVVEKTIKPSQKGVVYNINSGSYALKPVPQKLNDVIDEIAKNRVVYVGENHTDFSSHLNQLKIIKAMYKNNPMLSIGMEMFQKQFQKHLDEFVSGKIDEKEMLKKTEYYKRWKYDYELYRPILLFAKEKQIPIVALNIDREITKKVVNGGFDSLSKEQLAEVPDSINFDNAKYKEQLKEVYSLHQSERFENFEQFYHAQLLWDESMAKNMVDFMQKNPDYSMAVLAGNGHIMHGHGIPSRAKRRGITDYKIVLNLTNPEPGIADYMLYPSGIATQKVKKLGIYFESDDALRVKKVAENSVAQTAKIEEGDKVLAFNQIEVNNLFDLKTELAFAKKSSTLTLERDSKKIDIDIEFSE
;
A
#
# COMPACT_ATOMS: atom_id res chain seq x y z
N MET A 1 -43.48 8.13 12.35
CA MET A 1 -44.01 6.94 11.71
C MET A 1 -43.16 5.76 12.16
N LYS A 2 -43.71 4.95 13.04
CA LYS A 2 -43.07 3.75 13.65
C LYS A 2 -42.90 2.68 12.57
N LYS A 3 -41.68 2.29 12.24
CA LYS A 3 -41.40 1.07 11.48
C LYS A 3 -41.23 -0.08 12.46
N LEU A 4 -42.13 -1.03 12.33
CA LEU A 4 -42.14 -2.34 12.99
C LEU A 4 -40.78 -3.04 12.68
N ILE A 5 -40.08 -3.37 13.75
CA ILE A 5 -39.01 -4.34 13.72
C ILE A 5 -39.70 -5.71 13.82
N LEU A 6 -39.74 -6.46 12.71
CA LEU A 6 -40.03 -7.88 12.75
C LEU A 6 -38.80 -8.57 13.37
N LEU A 7 -38.94 -8.94 14.65
CA LEU A 7 -38.14 -9.98 15.28
C LEU A 7 -38.52 -11.32 14.59
N SER A 8 -37.69 -11.77 13.65
CA SER A 8 -37.64 -13.16 13.29
C SER A 8 -37.01 -13.89 14.49
N SER A 9 -37.85 -14.54 15.28
CA SER A 9 -37.46 -15.50 16.31
C SER A 9 -36.68 -16.63 15.61
N PHE A 10 -35.34 -16.53 15.59
CA PHE A 10 -34.51 -17.69 15.41
C PHE A 10 -34.74 -18.61 16.62
N PHE A 11 -35.44 -19.69 16.42
CA PHE A 11 -35.38 -20.84 17.30
C PHE A 11 -33.90 -21.28 17.32
N ILE A 12 -33.20 -20.90 18.38
CA ILE A 12 -32.02 -21.61 18.84
C ILE A 12 -32.59 -22.92 19.40
N SER A 13 -32.75 -23.93 18.57
CA SER A 13 -32.86 -25.28 19.04
C SER A 13 -31.55 -25.57 19.75
N THR A 14 -31.59 -25.67 21.07
CA THR A 14 -30.61 -26.42 21.85
C THR A 14 -30.51 -27.78 21.19
N ILE A 15 -29.53 -27.96 20.34
CA ILE A 15 -29.19 -29.27 19.76
C ILE A 15 -28.67 -30.08 20.94
N TYR A 16 -29.56 -30.78 21.63
CA TYR A 16 -29.20 -31.97 22.37
C TYR A 16 -28.57 -32.87 21.33
N ALA A 17 -27.32 -33.27 21.52
CA ALA A 17 -26.65 -34.20 20.65
C ALA A 17 -27.37 -35.54 20.73
N HIS A 18 -28.38 -35.72 19.87
CA HIS A 18 -29.05 -37.00 19.75
C HIS A 18 -28.02 -38.01 19.23
N GLU A 19 -27.96 -39.17 19.92
CA GLU A 19 -27.08 -40.23 19.44
C GLU A 19 -27.68 -40.84 18.17
N CYS A 20 -26.94 -40.74 17.06
CA CYS A 20 -27.23 -41.45 15.82
C CYS A 20 -26.10 -42.41 15.47
N LYS A 21 -26.46 -43.69 15.29
CA LYS A 21 -25.55 -44.71 14.71
C LYS A 21 -26.10 -45.14 13.36
N TYR A 22 -25.30 -45.05 12.34
CA TYR A 22 -25.63 -45.47 10.97
C TYR A 22 -24.75 -46.68 10.56
N THR A 23 -25.37 -47.84 10.44
CA THR A 23 -24.71 -49.06 9.98
C THR A 23 -25.08 -49.28 8.51
N LEU A 24 -24.05 -49.33 7.62
CA LEU A 24 -24.24 -49.43 6.18
C LEU A 24 -23.55 -50.66 5.65
N ASN A 25 -24.29 -51.62 5.12
CA ASN A 25 -23.78 -52.79 4.45
C ASN A 25 -24.00 -52.65 2.95
N VAL A 26 -22.93 -52.62 2.14
CA VAL A 26 -23.03 -52.45 0.70
C VAL A 26 -22.21 -53.51 -0.06
N ASP A 27 -22.77 -53.94 -1.17
CA ASP A 27 -22.14 -54.80 -2.14
C ASP A 27 -21.95 -54.03 -3.45
N VAL A 28 -20.71 -53.85 -3.88
CA VAL A 28 -20.32 -53.02 -5.03
C VAL A 28 -19.96 -53.92 -6.23
N ASP A 29 -20.82 -53.93 -7.24
CA ASP A 29 -20.59 -54.62 -8.51
C ASP A 29 -20.04 -53.61 -9.53
N MET A 30 -18.73 -53.53 -9.70
CA MET A 30 -18.05 -52.61 -10.62
C MET A 30 -18.36 -52.86 -12.08
N ASP A 31 -18.62 -54.19 -12.45
CA ASP A 31 -18.83 -54.55 -13.87
C ASP A 31 -20.21 -54.14 -14.34
N LYS A 32 -21.20 -54.13 -13.43
CA LYS A 32 -22.58 -53.70 -13.72
C LYS A 32 -22.85 -52.21 -13.40
N GLY A 33 -21.91 -51.55 -12.71
CA GLY A 33 -22.13 -50.18 -12.19
C GLY A 33 -23.34 -50.16 -11.22
N LEU A 34 -23.44 -51.18 -10.36
CA LEU A 34 -24.57 -51.35 -9.46
C LEU A 34 -24.07 -51.56 -8.00
N LEU A 35 -24.65 -50.82 -7.08
CA LEU A 35 -24.50 -51.03 -5.66
C LEU A 35 -25.82 -51.52 -5.06
N ARG A 36 -25.76 -52.53 -4.21
CA ARG A 36 -26.87 -52.95 -3.36
C ARG A 36 -26.53 -52.66 -1.91
N GLY A 37 -27.41 -52.03 -1.20
CA GLY A 37 -27.20 -51.60 0.17
C GLY A 37 -28.34 -51.90 1.11
N ASN A 38 -27.96 -52.08 2.38
CA ASN A 38 -28.85 -52.11 3.52
C ASN A 38 -28.33 -51.14 4.58
N ALA A 39 -29.12 -50.15 4.92
CA ALA A 39 -28.83 -49.16 5.93
C ALA A 39 -29.65 -49.44 7.19
N VAL A 40 -29.01 -49.45 8.35
CA VAL A 40 -29.64 -49.57 9.65
C VAL A 40 -29.34 -48.34 10.47
N ILE A 41 -30.38 -47.56 10.78
CA ILE A 41 -30.26 -46.26 11.47
C ILE A 41 -30.86 -46.39 12.84
N ALA A 42 -30.04 -46.19 13.87
CA ALA A 42 -30.47 -46.16 15.26
C ALA A 42 -30.33 -44.74 15.82
N SER A 43 -31.44 -44.15 16.27
CA SER A 43 -31.44 -42.77 16.81
C SER A 43 -32.40 -42.70 18.01
N ASP A 44 -32.04 -41.89 18.98
CA ASP A 44 -32.92 -41.54 20.11
C ASP A 44 -33.93 -40.43 19.75
N HIS A 45 -33.83 -39.83 18.57
CA HIS A 45 -34.82 -38.88 18.06
C HIS A 45 -36.02 -39.63 17.41
N PRO A 46 -37.28 -39.30 17.71
CA PRO A 46 -38.44 -40.06 17.22
C PRO A 46 -38.75 -39.84 15.73
N THR A 47 -38.11 -38.85 15.11
CA THR A 47 -38.31 -38.49 13.71
C THR A 47 -36.99 -38.10 13.07
N MET A 48 -36.78 -38.47 11.80
CA MET A 48 -35.65 -38.08 10.98
C MET A 48 -36.17 -37.65 9.61
N GLN A 49 -35.59 -36.63 9.04
CA GLN A 49 -35.87 -36.29 7.62
C GLN A 49 -34.97 -37.12 6.74
N LEU A 50 -35.58 -37.86 5.82
CA LEU A 50 -34.83 -38.50 4.73
C LEU A 50 -34.54 -37.46 3.67
N LEU A 51 -33.24 -37.23 3.39
CA LEU A 51 -32.80 -36.28 2.35
C LEU A 51 -33.03 -36.85 0.95
N ASP A 52 -33.11 -35.97 -0.05
CA ASP A 52 -33.15 -36.40 -1.45
C ASP A 52 -31.96 -37.29 -1.79
N THR A 53 -32.26 -38.47 -2.36
CA THR A 53 -31.22 -39.44 -2.70
C THR A 53 -31.33 -39.90 -4.14
N LYS A 54 -30.20 -40.27 -4.73
CA LYS A 54 -30.14 -40.98 -6.02
C LYS A 54 -30.31 -42.49 -5.89
N ALA A 55 -30.38 -42.97 -4.66
CA ALA A 55 -30.61 -44.38 -4.38
C ALA A 55 -32.07 -44.72 -4.57
N ASN A 56 -32.32 -45.89 -5.19
CA ASN A 56 -33.67 -46.47 -5.31
C ASN A 56 -33.98 -47.27 -4.06
N ILE A 57 -34.86 -46.73 -3.19
CA ILE A 57 -35.29 -47.38 -1.97
C ILE A 57 -36.33 -48.45 -2.33
N SER A 58 -36.06 -49.70 -1.94
CA SER A 58 -36.95 -50.85 -2.23
C SER A 58 -37.82 -51.24 -1.02
N GLU A 59 -37.32 -51.06 0.22
CA GLU A 59 -38.03 -51.43 1.44
C GLU A 59 -37.60 -50.54 2.61
N ILE A 60 -38.57 -50.20 3.48
CA ILE A 60 -38.31 -49.53 4.78
C ILE A 60 -39.00 -50.34 5.87
N LYS A 61 -38.25 -50.74 6.90
CA LYS A 61 -38.75 -51.41 8.09
C LYS A 61 -38.49 -50.57 9.35
N GLY A 62 -39.40 -50.66 10.32
CA GLY A 62 -39.25 -49.99 11.61
C GLY A 62 -39.63 -48.50 11.62
N ALA A 63 -40.04 -47.97 10.45
CA ALA A 63 -40.53 -46.59 10.35
C ALA A 63 -41.66 -46.47 9.30
N SER A 64 -42.44 -45.42 9.41
CA SER A 64 -43.43 -44.99 8.42
C SER A 64 -42.97 -43.66 7.77
N LEU A 65 -43.11 -43.57 6.44
CA LEU A 65 -42.95 -42.31 5.73
C LEU A 65 -44.19 -41.44 5.91
N SER A 66 -44.03 -40.21 6.27
CA SER A 66 -45.12 -39.24 6.35
C SER A 66 -44.66 -37.93 5.69
N VAL A 67 -45.63 -37.22 5.08
CA VAL A 67 -45.41 -35.84 4.61
C VAL A 67 -46.01 -34.92 5.68
N ASP A 68 -45.21 -34.18 6.40
CA ASP A 68 -45.67 -33.11 7.27
C ASP A 68 -45.59 -31.78 6.51
N LYS A 69 -46.42 -30.82 6.91
CA LYS A 69 -46.80 -29.58 6.16
C LYS A 69 -45.76 -28.91 5.26
N ASN A 70 -44.49 -29.13 5.50
CA ASN A 70 -43.36 -28.58 4.69
C ASN A 70 -42.17 -29.54 4.57
N ILE A 71 -42.24 -30.77 5.07
CA ILE A 71 -41.12 -31.74 5.06
C ILE A 71 -41.60 -32.98 4.31
N GLN A 72 -41.01 -33.21 3.14
CA GLN A 72 -41.23 -34.47 2.42
C GLN A 72 -40.34 -35.56 3.01
N ASN A 73 -40.84 -36.80 3.04
CA ASN A 73 -40.11 -37.99 3.47
C ASN A 73 -39.67 -37.98 4.96
N LEU A 74 -40.57 -37.61 5.89
CA LEU A 74 -40.29 -37.73 7.30
C LEU A 74 -40.42 -39.21 7.76
N LEU A 75 -39.34 -39.78 8.31
CA LEU A 75 -39.35 -41.09 8.95
C LEU A 75 -39.78 -40.95 10.39
N LYS A 76 -40.91 -41.54 10.77
CA LYS A 76 -41.38 -41.66 12.17
C LYS A 76 -41.11 -43.06 12.67
N HIS A 77 -40.35 -43.21 13.77
CA HIS A 77 -40.05 -44.51 14.36
C HIS A 77 -40.20 -44.50 15.89
N ASP A 78 -40.33 -45.70 16.45
CA ASP A 78 -40.29 -45.89 17.88
C ASP A 78 -38.85 -45.76 18.37
N LYS A 79 -38.59 -44.96 19.44
CA LYS A 79 -37.27 -44.69 20.00
C LYS A 79 -36.45 -45.93 20.36
N ALA A 80 -37.12 -47.06 20.57
CA ALA A 80 -36.49 -48.34 20.92
C ALA A 80 -36.10 -49.20 19.71
N LYS A 81 -36.42 -48.74 18.47
CA LYS A 81 -36.24 -49.56 17.25
C LYS A 81 -35.41 -48.84 16.24
N SER A 82 -34.50 -49.58 15.59
CA SER A 82 -33.76 -49.10 14.41
C SER A 82 -34.66 -49.06 13.17
N VAL A 83 -34.39 -48.11 12.25
CA VAL A 83 -34.97 -48.07 10.91
C VAL A 83 -34.02 -48.82 9.97
N GLU A 84 -34.57 -49.79 9.23
CA GLU A 84 -33.84 -50.55 8.23
C GLU A 84 -34.33 -50.14 6.82
N ILE A 85 -33.40 -49.80 5.93
CA ILE A 85 -33.68 -49.34 4.57
C ILE A 85 -32.89 -50.18 3.58
N SER A 86 -33.60 -50.95 2.73
CA SER A 86 -32.97 -51.64 1.61
C SER A 86 -32.98 -50.78 0.34
N PHE A 87 -31.89 -50.68 -0.35
CA PHE A 87 -31.77 -49.80 -1.50
C PHE A 87 -30.81 -50.34 -2.58
N THR A 88 -30.90 -49.75 -3.77
CA THR A 88 -29.94 -49.93 -4.87
C THR A 88 -29.50 -48.57 -5.40
N HIS A 89 -28.28 -48.51 -5.91
CA HIS A 89 -27.78 -47.31 -6.57
C HIS A 89 -27.03 -47.69 -7.84
N ASN A 90 -27.44 -47.08 -8.96
CA ASN A 90 -26.73 -47.25 -10.25
C ASN A 90 -25.69 -46.16 -10.36
N PHE A 91 -24.47 -46.52 -10.68
CA PHE A 91 -23.38 -45.60 -10.97
C PHE A 91 -22.66 -45.92 -12.25
N THR A 92 -22.03 -44.92 -12.87
CA THR A 92 -21.17 -45.14 -14.02
C THR A 92 -19.74 -45.10 -13.58
N PRO A 93 -18.98 -46.22 -13.70
CA PRO A 93 -17.55 -46.20 -13.41
C PRO A 93 -16.81 -45.19 -14.28
N ILE A 94 -15.92 -44.39 -13.65
CA ILE A 94 -15.08 -43.42 -14.36
C ILE A 94 -13.68 -44.02 -14.43
N ASP A 95 -13.17 -44.30 -15.63
CA ASP A 95 -11.87 -44.97 -15.83
C ASP A 95 -11.70 -46.27 -15.04
N GLY A 96 -12.81 -46.97 -14.77
CA GLY A 96 -12.83 -48.21 -14.01
C GLY A 96 -13.00 -48.06 -12.49
N ASP A 97 -13.22 -46.85 -12.00
CA ASP A 97 -13.40 -46.56 -10.58
C ASP A 97 -14.85 -46.22 -10.25
N ALA A 98 -15.32 -46.66 -9.07
CA ALA A 98 -16.52 -46.15 -8.44
C ALA A 98 -16.16 -45.00 -7.52
N VAL A 99 -16.73 -43.84 -7.76
CA VAL A 99 -16.56 -42.65 -6.92
C VAL A 99 -17.93 -42.20 -6.48
N LEU A 100 -18.29 -42.61 -5.27
CA LEU A 100 -19.60 -42.40 -4.67
C LEU A 100 -19.53 -41.24 -3.66
N LEU A 101 -19.78 -40.05 -4.19
CA LEU A 101 -19.84 -38.82 -3.40
C LEU A 101 -21.30 -38.32 -3.41
N ASP A 102 -21.80 -37.89 -2.29
CA ASP A 102 -23.13 -37.29 -2.10
C ASP A 102 -24.33 -38.13 -2.63
N ASN A 103 -25.39 -38.25 -1.88
CA ASN A 103 -26.71 -38.75 -2.28
C ASN A 103 -26.76 -40.17 -2.88
N TRP A 104 -25.72 -41.01 -2.73
CA TRP A 104 -25.69 -42.36 -3.29
C TRP A 104 -26.37 -43.42 -2.42
N TYR A 105 -26.72 -43.09 -1.16
CA TYR A 105 -27.40 -43.92 -0.19
C TYR A 105 -28.50 -43.10 0.51
N PRO A 106 -29.46 -43.72 1.25
CA PRO A 106 -30.47 -42.99 1.99
C PRO A 106 -29.82 -42.18 3.12
N GLN A 107 -29.69 -40.87 2.95
CA GLN A 107 -29.12 -39.96 3.94
C GLN A 107 -30.19 -39.35 4.83
N VAL A 108 -29.87 -39.06 6.08
CA VAL A 108 -30.76 -38.37 7.03
C VAL A 108 -30.17 -37.00 7.42
N ASP A 109 -31.00 -36.09 7.85
CA ASP A 109 -30.66 -34.73 8.25
C ASP A 109 -29.98 -34.63 9.62
N MET A 110 -29.26 -35.69 10.02
CA MET A 110 -28.61 -35.83 11.31
C MET A 110 -27.15 -36.21 11.11
N MET A 111 -26.29 -35.74 12.02
CA MET A 111 -24.93 -36.22 12.10
C MET A 111 -24.88 -37.56 12.84
N CYS A 112 -24.31 -38.59 12.18
CA CYS A 112 -24.30 -39.94 12.72
C CYS A 112 -22.87 -40.47 12.84
N ARG A 113 -22.64 -41.43 13.75
CA ARG A 113 -21.43 -42.28 13.73
C ARG A 113 -21.64 -43.41 12.74
N TYR A 114 -20.67 -43.65 11.85
CA TYR A 114 -20.83 -44.61 10.77
C TYR A 114 -20.04 -45.88 11.03
N GLU A 115 -20.70 -47.00 10.76
CA GLU A 115 -20.06 -48.32 10.61
C GLU A 115 -20.44 -48.86 9.23
N THR A 116 -19.46 -48.91 8.28
CA THR A 116 -19.73 -49.30 6.90
C THR A 116 -18.96 -50.58 6.55
N VAL A 117 -19.68 -51.57 6.08
CA VAL A 117 -19.13 -52.82 5.58
C VAL A 117 -19.29 -52.84 4.05
N VAL A 118 -18.17 -52.73 3.34
CA VAL A 118 -18.15 -52.85 1.88
C VAL A 118 -17.74 -54.25 1.49
N LYS A 119 -18.70 -55.03 0.96
CA LYS A 119 -18.42 -56.33 0.35
C LYS A 119 -17.98 -56.14 -1.11
N SER A 120 -16.86 -56.69 -1.44
CA SER A 120 -16.34 -56.61 -2.80
C SER A 120 -15.27 -57.62 -3.06
N SER A 121 -15.22 -58.17 -4.27
CA SER A 121 -14.16 -59.03 -4.72
C SER A 121 -13.20 -58.30 -5.64
N ASN A 122 -11.90 -58.34 -5.36
CA ASN A 122 -10.84 -57.78 -6.25
C ASN A 122 -10.87 -56.24 -6.42
N ILE A 123 -11.42 -55.50 -5.44
CA ILE A 123 -11.35 -54.04 -5.43
C ILE A 123 -10.82 -53.51 -4.08
N ILE A 124 -10.06 -52.44 -4.11
CA ILE A 124 -9.65 -51.70 -2.94
C ILE A 124 -10.62 -50.55 -2.73
N THR A 125 -11.12 -50.42 -1.51
CA THR A 125 -12.07 -49.38 -1.11
C THR A 125 -11.46 -48.41 -0.11
N VAL A 126 -11.86 -47.15 -0.14
CA VAL A 126 -11.50 -46.11 0.82
C VAL A 126 -12.79 -45.39 1.23
N ALA A 127 -12.94 -45.13 2.50
CA ALA A 127 -14.06 -44.33 3.07
C ALA A 127 -13.55 -43.63 4.33
N GLU A 128 -14.38 -42.71 4.88
CA GLU A 128 -14.10 -42.09 6.17
C GLU A 128 -13.99 -43.17 7.27
N ALA A 129 -12.87 -43.21 7.97
CA ALA A 129 -12.66 -44.19 9.02
C ALA A 129 -11.62 -43.77 10.07
N THR A 130 -11.96 -43.87 11.33
CA THR A 130 -11.00 -43.86 12.44
C THR A 130 -10.33 -45.22 12.58
N LYS A 131 -11.05 -46.32 12.22
CA LYS A 131 -10.55 -47.69 12.24
C LYS A 131 -10.98 -48.47 10.98
N ILE A 132 -10.08 -49.19 10.39
CA ILE A 132 -10.34 -50.07 9.24
C ILE A 132 -10.04 -51.51 9.69
N VAL A 133 -10.95 -52.44 9.34
CA VAL A 133 -10.78 -53.90 9.55
C VAL A 133 -10.94 -54.55 8.17
N GLU A 134 -9.85 -55.11 7.66
CA GLU A 134 -9.83 -55.86 6.38
C GLU A 134 -10.11 -57.32 6.65
N GLU A 135 -11.14 -57.87 6.01
CA GLU A 135 -11.55 -59.26 6.09
C GLU A 135 -11.54 -59.89 4.69
N LYS A 136 -11.58 -61.21 4.59
CA LYS A 136 -11.62 -61.86 3.28
C LYS A 136 -12.93 -61.53 2.55
N GLY A 137 -12.84 -60.69 1.49
CA GLY A 137 -13.98 -60.28 0.64
C GLY A 137 -14.82 -59.12 1.19
N SER A 138 -14.37 -58.50 2.26
CA SER A 138 -15.02 -57.26 2.77
C SER A 138 -14.05 -56.36 3.50
N THR A 139 -14.35 -55.07 3.52
CA THR A 139 -13.65 -54.08 4.34
C THR A 139 -14.67 -53.37 5.22
N ARG A 140 -14.37 -53.29 6.50
CA ARG A 140 -15.17 -52.58 7.47
C ARG A 140 -14.50 -51.25 7.83
N PHE A 141 -15.22 -50.18 7.65
CA PHE A 141 -14.84 -48.83 8.01
C PHE A 141 -15.67 -48.38 9.23
N ILE A 142 -14.99 -47.89 10.26
CA ILE A 142 -15.65 -47.37 11.47
C ILE A 142 -15.22 -45.95 11.65
N PHE A 143 -16.17 -45.03 11.66
CA PHE A 143 -15.94 -43.63 11.98
C PHE A 143 -16.68 -43.26 13.28
N ASP A 144 -15.93 -43.09 14.37
CA ASP A 144 -16.45 -43.04 15.73
C ASP A 144 -17.05 -41.67 16.14
N TYR A 145 -16.99 -40.69 15.25
CA TYR A 145 -17.43 -39.30 15.51
C TYR A 145 -18.65 -38.95 14.65
N PRO A 146 -19.43 -37.93 15.07
CA PRO A 146 -20.56 -37.45 14.24
C PRO A 146 -20.10 -36.95 12.87
N LEU A 147 -20.74 -37.41 11.80
CA LEU A 147 -20.44 -37.09 10.40
C LEU A 147 -21.78 -36.85 9.67
N ASP A 148 -21.85 -35.87 8.79
CA ASP A 148 -23.05 -35.53 8.02
C ASP A 148 -23.33 -36.53 6.90
N LYS A 149 -22.23 -37.03 6.27
CA LYS A 149 -22.31 -37.96 5.15
C LYS A 149 -21.09 -38.84 5.05
N LEU A 150 -21.25 -39.99 4.38
CA LEU A 150 -20.18 -40.94 4.09
C LEU A 150 -19.93 -40.99 2.58
N ASN A 151 -18.68 -41.13 2.20
CA ASN A 151 -18.25 -41.28 0.82
C ASN A 151 -17.49 -42.60 0.63
N ILE A 152 -17.58 -43.19 -0.56
CA ILE A 152 -16.86 -44.42 -0.89
C ILE A 152 -16.15 -44.23 -2.25
N ILE A 153 -14.86 -44.52 -2.22
CA ILE A 153 -14.04 -44.63 -3.44
C ILE A 153 -13.61 -46.07 -3.57
N ALA A 154 -13.79 -46.68 -4.74
CA ALA A 154 -13.39 -48.06 -4.99
C ALA A 154 -12.72 -48.19 -6.35
N SER A 155 -11.61 -48.88 -6.42
CA SER A 155 -10.85 -49.14 -7.64
C SER A 155 -10.24 -50.55 -7.67
N LYS A 156 -10.21 -51.13 -8.86
CA LYS A 156 -9.44 -52.36 -9.17
C LYS A 156 -7.95 -52.05 -9.41
N ASN A 157 -7.59 -50.78 -9.61
CA ASN A 157 -6.29 -50.34 -10.11
C ASN A 157 -5.39 -49.75 -9.01
N TYR A 158 -5.87 -49.65 -7.76
CA TYR A 158 -5.07 -49.07 -6.68
C TYR A 158 -3.92 -49.95 -6.23
N ILE A 159 -2.75 -49.30 -6.03
CA ILE A 159 -1.64 -49.81 -5.28
C ILE A 159 -1.59 -49.08 -3.94
N LYS A 160 -1.74 -49.83 -2.85
CA LYS A 160 -1.67 -49.33 -1.47
C LYS A 160 -0.24 -49.36 -0.98
N ASN A 161 0.28 -48.21 -0.55
CA ASN A 161 1.52 -48.10 0.23
C ASN A 161 1.24 -47.44 1.59
N SER A 162 1.88 -47.87 2.65
CA SER A 162 1.62 -47.34 3.99
C SER A 162 2.93 -47.20 4.77
N THR A 163 2.95 -46.24 5.70
CA THR A 163 4.04 -46.04 6.66
C THR A 163 3.44 -45.60 8.00
N LEU A 164 4.14 -45.96 9.09
CA LEU A 164 3.82 -45.53 10.44
C LEU A 164 4.71 -44.35 10.81
N THR A 165 4.11 -43.27 11.33
CA THR A 165 4.88 -42.16 11.89
C THR A 165 5.41 -42.50 13.28
N LYS A 166 6.37 -41.70 13.78
CA LYS A 166 6.90 -41.85 15.15
C LYS A 166 5.81 -41.73 16.24
N ASP A 167 4.76 -40.98 15.94
CA ASP A 167 3.62 -40.77 16.85
C ASP A 167 2.51 -41.80 16.72
N GLY A 168 2.75 -42.87 15.97
CA GLY A 168 1.80 -43.98 15.79
C GLY A 168 0.73 -43.75 14.73
N MET A 169 0.76 -42.60 13.99
CA MET A 169 -0.20 -42.32 12.92
C MET A 169 0.13 -43.17 11.68
N THR A 170 -0.90 -43.77 11.08
CA THR A 170 -0.77 -44.52 9.81
C THR A 170 -1.00 -43.58 8.64
N LEU A 171 -0.01 -43.38 7.80
CA LEU A 171 -0.11 -42.67 6.51
C LEU A 171 -0.16 -43.69 5.37
N SER A 172 -1.10 -43.48 4.42
CA SER A 172 -1.28 -44.39 3.29
C SER A 172 -1.45 -43.60 1.97
N THR A 173 -1.04 -44.20 0.89
CA THR A 173 -1.38 -43.75 -0.47
C THR A 173 -2.13 -44.87 -1.19
N TYR A 174 -3.16 -44.47 -1.97
CA TYR A 174 -3.89 -45.35 -2.88
C TYR A 174 -3.76 -44.73 -4.28
N PHE A 175 -2.72 -45.15 -4.99
CA PHE A 175 -2.36 -44.59 -6.29
C PHE A 175 -2.49 -45.64 -7.37
N TYR A 176 -2.72 -45.18 -8.60
CA TYR A 176 -2.71 -46.09 -9.77
C TYR A 176 -1.30 -46.57 -10.05
N GLN A 177 -1.20 -47.67 -10.84
CA GLN A 177 0.08 -48.30 -11.18
C GLN A 177 1.10 -47.29 -11.74
N ASN A 178 0.66 -46.37 -12.63
CA ASN A 178 1.57 -45.44 -13.28
C ASN A 178 2.17 -44.40 -12.34
N ASP A 179 1.46 -44.05 -11.26
CA ASP A 179 1.81 -43.02 -10.32
C ASP A 179 2.27 -43.58 -8.96
N SER A 180 2.33 -44.90 -8.82
CA SER A 180 2.70 -45.57 -7.57
C SER A 180 4.12 -45.25 -7.07
N ASN A 181 5.04 -44.89 -7.98
CA ASN A 181 6.39 -44.40 -7.67
C ASN A 181 6.38 -43.08 -6.89
N LEU A 182 5.32 -42.26 -6.95
CA LEU A 182 5.15 -41.02 -6.20
C LEU A 182 4.81 -41.27 -4.73
N SER A 183 4.36 -42.46 -4.34
CA SER A 183 3.90 -42.76 -2.98
C SER A 183 4.88 -42.32 -1.89
N GLN A 184 6.18 -42.61 -2.06
CA GLN A 184 7.18 -42.31 -1.02
C GLN A 184 7.35 -40.79 -0.80
N ILE A 185 7.32 -39.98 -1.84
CA ILE A 185 7.42 -38.54 -1.70
C ILE A 185 6.15 -37.96 -1.06
N TYR A 186 4.96 -38.46 -1.42
CA TYR A 186 3.70 -38.07 -0.80
C TYR A 186 3.63 -38.44 0.68
N LEU A 187 4.02 -39.64 1.06
CA LEU A 187 4.08 -40.09 2.47
C LEU A 187 5.06 -39.24 3.29
N LYS A 188 6.23 -38.91 2.73
CA LYS A 188 7.21 -38.04 3.36
C LYS A 188 6.65 -36.60 3.55
N LYS A 189 6.08 -36.03 2.51
CA LYS A 189 5.51 -34.67 2.56
C LYS A 189 4.31 -34.58 3.51
N SER A 190 3.43 -35.57 3.53
CA SER A 190 2.33 -35.61 4.48
C SER A 190 2.84 -35.63 5.92
N ARG A 191 3.89 -36.39 6.22
CA ARG A 191 4.51 -36.35 7.56
C ARG A 191 5.01 -34.96 7.91
N GLU A 192 5.74 -34.30 7.01
CA GLU A 192 6.25 -32.94 7.22
C GLU A 192 5.11 -31.96 7.55
N TYR A 193 3.98 -32.02 6.83
CA TYR A 193 2.82 -31.16 7.10
C TYR A 193 2.11 -31.50 8.43
N PHE A 194 1.93 -32.79 8.74
CA PHE A 194 1.37 -33.19 10.03
C PHE A 194 2.25 -32.76 11.21
N ASP A 195 3.58 -32.83 11.08
CA ASP A 195 4.53 -32.36 12.09
C ASP A 195 4.42 -30.84 12.30
N ILE A 196 4.28 -30.05 11.20
CA ILE A 196 4.05 -28.60 11.26
C ILE A 196 2.76 -28.31 12.05
N TYR A 197 1.63 -28.88 11.64
CA TYR A 197 0.34 -28.59 12.26
C TYR A 197 0.23 -29.13 13.68
N LYS A 198 0.79 -30.29 13.97
CA LYS A 198 0.89 -30.82 15.33
C LYS A 198 1.67 -29.88 16.24
N SER A 199 2.79 -29.31 15.76
CA SER A 199 3.55 -28.35 16.55
C SER A 199 2.76 -27.07 16.83
N MET A 200 1.89 -26.63 15.91
CA MET A 200 1.05 -25.46 16.05
C MET A 200 -0.14 -25.69 16.99
N PHE A 201 -0.85 -26.78 16.79
CA PHE A 201 -2.13 -27.03 17.48
C PHE A 201 -2.02 -27.94 18.69
N GLY A 202 -0.93 -28.69 18.81
CA GLY A 202 -0.60 -29.52 19.98
C GLY A 202 -1.07 -30.96 19.91
N PHE A 203 -1.84 -31.37 18.90
CA PHE A 203 -2.37 -32.72 18.76
C PHE A 203 -2.62 -33.10 17.29
N LEU A 204 -2.85 -34.39 17.04
CA LEU A 204 -3.34 -34.92 15.75
C LEU A 204 -4.82 -35.29 15.90
N PRO A 205 -5.72 -34.83 15.00
CA PRO A 205 -7.16 -35.09 15.11
C PRO A 205 -7.53 -36.55 14.85
N PHE A 206 -6.71 -37.25 14.05
CA PHE A 206 -6.92 -38.65 13.68
C PHE A 206 -5.61 -39.43 13.74
N GLU A 207 -5.70 -40.76 13.96
CA GLU A 207 -4.55 -41.68 14.00
C GLU A 207 -4.18 -42.24 12.60
N ARG A 208 -4.86 -41.78 11.58
CA ARG A 208 -4.64 -42.20 10.20
C ARG A 208 -4.95 -41.11 9.21
N PHE A 209 -4.30 -41.16 8.05
CA PHE A 209 -4.61 -40.31 6.92
C PHE A 209 -4.21 -41.01 5.61
N SER A 210 -5.00 -40.83 4.56
CA SER A 210 -4.74 -41.44 3.27
C SER A 210 -4.80 -40.42 2.14
N ILE A 211 -3.91 -40.55 1.16
CA ILE A 211 -3.95 -39.80 -0.09
C ILE A 211 -4.47 -40.74 -1.17
N VAL A 212 -5.59 -40.38 -1.81
CA VAL A 212 -6.29 -41.23 -2.77
C VAL A 212 -6.29 -40.55 -4.13
N GLU A 213 -5.71 -41.18 -5.11
CA GLU A 213 -5.77 -40.72 -6.49
C GLU A 213 -7.15 -40.95 -7.07
N THR A 214 -7.68 -39.97 -7.85
CA THR A 214 -9.04 -40.02 -8.43
C THR A 214 -9.02 -39.63 -9.90
N PRO A 215 -9.95 -40.15 -10.73
CA PRO A 215 -10.03 -39.78 -12.13
C PRO A 215 -10.46 -38.33 -12.39
N PHE A 216 -11.01 -37.62 -11.42
CA PHE A 216 -11.39 -36.20 -11.65
C PHE A 216 -10.29 -35.22 -11.31
N PRO A 217 -10.28 -34.03 -11.98
CA PRO A 217 -9.31 -32.98 -11.74
C PRO A 217 -9.71 -32.16 -10.49
N ALA A 218 -9.60 -32.73 -9.29
CA ALA A 218 -10.00 -32.03 -8.06
C ALA A 218 -9.16 -32.43 -6.85
N GLY A 219 -9.05 -31.56 -5.87
CA GLY A 219 -8.62 -31.81 -4.51
C GLY A 219 -9.84 -31.72 -3.59
N TYR A 220 -10.09 -32.72 -2.76
CA TYR A 220 -11.13 -32.70 -1.73
C TYR A 220 -10.60 -33.34 -0.46
N SER A 221 -10.71 -32.65 0.65
CA SER A 221 -10.40 -33.21 1.96
C SER A 221 -11.63 -33.83 2.61
N MET A 222 -11.47 -35.07 3.01
CA MET A 222 -12.45 -35.83 3.78
C MET A 222 -11.85 -36.17 5.14
N PRO A 223 -12.66 -36.46 6.18
CA PRO A 223 -12.10 -36.98 7.42
C PRO A 223 -11.24 -38.22 7.14
N THR A 224 -9.98 -38.15 7.56
CA THR A 224 -8.95 -39.24 7.42
C THR A 224 -8.41 -39.51 6.02
N TYR A 225 -8.84 -38.79 4.97
CA TYR A 225 -8.22 -38.90 3.64
C TYR A 225 -8.41 -37.64 2.79
N THR A 226 -7.65 -37.57 1.69
CA THR A 226 -7.85 -36.57 0.64
C THR A 226 -7.89 -37.22 -0.73
N LEU A 227 -8.69 -36.64 -1.63
CA LEU A 227 -8.74 -37.02 -3.05
C LEU A 227 -7.85 -36.07 -3.85
N ILE A 228 -6.99 -36.59 -4.71
CA ILE A 228 -6.14 -35.84 -5.62
C ILE A 228 -6.32 -36.38 -7.03
N GLY A 229 -6.65 -35.48 -7.96
CA GLY A 229 -6.88 -35.85 -9.35
C GLY A 229 -5.61 -36.32 -10.07
N LYS A 230 -5.71 -37.43 -10.84
CA LYS A 230 -4.60 -38.02 -11.63
C LYS A 230 -3.93 -37.02 -12.60
N GLN A 231 -4.66 -35.94 -13.01
CA GLN A 231 -4.14 -34.94 -13.94
C GLN A 231 -3.15 -33.95 -13.25
N ILE A 232 -3.14 -33.92 -11.92
CA ILE A 232 -2.33 -32.97 -11.15
C ILE A 232 -1.39 -33.66 -10.16
N ILE A 233 -1.48 -34.95 -9.92
CA ILE A 233 -0.73 -35.68 -8.89
C ILE A 233 0.79 -35.61 -9.09
N ASP A 234 1.25 -35.45 -10.33
CA ASP A 234 2.67 -35.31 -10.69
C ASP A 234 3.16 -33.85 -10.63
N LYS A 235 2.31 -32.86 -10.27
CA LYS A 235 2.64 -31.45 -10.30
C LYS A 235 3.25 -31.01 -8.96
N GLU A 236 4.35 -30.29 -9.04
CA GLU A 236 5.11 -29.79 -7.89
C GLU A 236 4.26 -28.95 -6.92
N PHE A 237 3.34 -28.13 -7.42
CA PHE A 237 2.49 -27.31 -6.57
C PHE A 237 1.57 -28.12 -5.66
N VAL A 238 1.20 -29.35 -6.08
CA VAL A 238 0.37 -30.22 -5.23
C VAL A 238 1.14 -30.63 -4.00
N LEU A 239 2.40 -31.06 -4.17
CA LEU A 239 3.26 -31.42 -3.04
C LEU A 239 3.63 -30.23 -2.14
N ASN A 240 3.86 -29.06 -2.73
CA ASN A 240 4.39 -27.90 -2.00
C ASN A 240 3.31 -26.97 -1.41
N SER A 241 2.06 -27.11 -1.80
CA SER A 241 0.95 -26.27 -1.32
C SER A 241 -0.34 -27.05 -1.12
N SER A 242 -0.96 -27.60 -2.19
CA SER A 242 -2.31 -28.19 -2.12
C SER A 242 -2.40 -29.36 -1.12
N LEU A 243 -1.43 -30.25 -1.06
CA LEU A 243 -1.43 -31.37 -0.09
C LEU A 243 -1.45 -30.85 1.36
N GLY A 244 -0.66 -29.80 1.65
CA GLY A 244 -0.65 -29.17 2.96
C GLY A 244 -1.98 -28.50 3.29
N HIS A 245 -2.63 -27.86 2.33
CA HIS A 245 -3.98 -27.31 2.46
C HIS A 245 -5.00 -28.41 2.83
N GLU A 246 -5.03 -29.50 2.06
CA GLU A 246 -5.95 -30.61 2.33
C GLU A 246 -5.68 -31.32 3.68
N ILE A 247 -4.41 -31.34 4.13
CA ILE A 247 -4.06 -31.84 5.46
C ILE A 247 -4.53 -30.89 6.57
N ALA A 248 -4.43 -29.58 6.38
CA ALA A 248 -4.90 -28.59 7.35
C ALA A 248 -6.42 -28.71 7.60
N HIS A 249 -7.18 -29.10 6.58
CA HIS A 249 -8.59 -29.43 6.72
C HIS A 249 -8.87 -30.55 7.73
N GLN A 250 -7.90 -31.37 8.10
CA GLN A 250 -8.11 -32.38 9.16
C GLN A 250 -8.42 -31.73 10.52
N TRP A 251 -7.97 -30.49 10.78
CA TRP A 251 -8.36 -29.69 11.95
C TRP A 251 -9.56 -28.80 11.66
N PHE A 252 -9.62 -28.16 10.47
CA PHE A 252 -10.64 -27.22 10.08
C PHE A 252 -11.54 -27.80 8.98
N GLY A 253 -12.77 -28.14 9.30
CA GLY A 253 -13.73 -28.81 8.42
C GLY A 253 -13.92 -30.29 8.74
N ASN A 254 -12.89 -31.01 9.17
CA ASN A 254 -13.00 -32.45 9.50
C ASN A 254 -12.96 -32.76 10.99
N TYR A 255 -12.43 -31.83 11.81
CA TYR A 255 -12.45 -31.95 13.29
C TYR A 255 -13.34 -30.86 13.94
N VAL A 256 -13.23 -29.62 13.48
CA VAL A 256 -14.19 -28.56 13.83
C VAL A 256 -14.96 -28.20 12.57
N TYR A 257 -16.27 -28.33 12.61
CA TYR A 257 -17.14 -28.08 11.47
C TYR A 257 -17.57 -26.61 11.38
N SER A 258 -17.89 -26.13 10.19
CA SER A 258 -18.59 -24.87 9.96
C SER A 258 -20.05 -25.12 9.61
N PRO A 259 -20.94 -24.10 9.73
CA PRO A 259 -22.25 -24.15 9.11
C PRO A 259 -22.11 -24.24 7.57
N ASN A 260 -23.14 -24.74 6.89
CA ASN A 260 -23.17 -24.73 5.44
C ASN A 260 -23.12 -23.29 4.88
N ILE A 261 -23.87 -22.36 5.50
CA ILE A 261 -23.84 -20.92 5.20
C ILE A 261 -23.02 -20.24 6.29
N GLY A 262 -22.05 -19.41 5.88
CA GLY A 262 -21.05 -18.84 6.79
C GLY A 262 -19.85 -19.77 6.97
N ASN A 263 -19.48 -20.47 5.91
CA ASN A 263 -18.34 -21.38 5.89
C ASN A 263 -17.02 -20.60 5.97
N TRP A 264 -16.40 -20.62 7.16
CA TRP A 264 -15.11 -19.97 7.42
C TRP A 264 -13.90 -20.90 7.24
N VAL A 265 -14.16 -22.20 7.08
CA VAL A 265 -13.13 -23.24 7.05
C VAL A 265 -12.10 -23.02 5.96
N GLU A 266 -12.54 -22.68 4.75
CA GLU A 266 -11.60 -22.44 3.64
C GLU A 266 -10.64 -21.27 3.90
N GLY A 267 -11.15 -20.21 4.53
CA GLY A 267 -10.34 -19.05 4.87
C GLY A 267 -9.25 -19.34 5.90
N ILE A 268 -9.60 -20.00 7.01
CA ILE A 268 -8.62 -20.34 8.05
C ILE A 268 -7.62 -21.41 7.56
N THR A 269 -8.09 -22.34 6.74
CA THR A 269 -7.23 -23.35 6.10
C THR A 269 -6.22 -22.67 5.17
N THR A 270 -6.66 -21.78 4.28
CA THR A 270 -5.77 -21.00 3.41
C THR A 270 -4.78 -20.14 4.22
N TYR A 271 -5.22 -19.58 5.36
CA TYR A 271 -4.34 -18.81 6.25
C TYR A 271 -3.23 -19.67 6.86
N TYR A 272 -3.56 -20.87 7.39
CA TYR A 272 -2.60 -21.78 8.03
C TYR A 272 -1.80 -22.66 7.03
N SER A 273 -2.16 -22.66 5.75
CA SER A 273 -1.45 -23.38 4.70
C SER A 273 -0.77 -22.42 3.73
N ASP A 274 -1.42 -22.07 2.65
CA ASP A 274 -0.86 -21.34 1.52
C ASP A 274 -0.23 -19.99 1.91
N TYR A 275 -0.90 -19.22 2.77
CA TYR A 275 -0.35 -17.96 3.28
C TYR A 275 0.85 -18.20 4.23
N LEU A 276 0.76 -19.18 5.12
CA LEU A 276 1.85 -19.53 6.02
C LEU A 276 3.09 -19.98 5.25
N TYR A 277 2.93 -20.80 4.21
CA TYR A 277 4.04 -21.24 3.39
C TYR A 277 4.71 -20.08 2.67
N ALA A 278 3.92 -19.19 2.07
CA ALA A 278 4.41 -17.95 1.47
C ALA A 278 5.15 -17.06 2.50
N LYS A 279 4.66 -16.99 3.74
CA LYS A 279 5.31 -16.25 4.84
C LYS A 279 6.66 -16.83 5.20
N ASN A 280 6.79 -18.16 5.27
CA ASN A 280 8.04 -18.85 5.57
C ASN A 280 9.09 -18.69 4.44
N GLU A 281 8.63 -18.44 3.22
CA GLU A 281 9.46 -18.13 2.05
C GLU A 281 9.72 -16.61 1.87
N ASN A 282 9.40 -15.76 2.85
CA ASN A 282 9.50 -14.29 2.77
C ASN A 282 8.66 -13.66 1.65
N ARG A 283 7.59 -14.30 1.21
CA ARG A 283 6.67 -13.86 0.15
C ARG A 283 5.27 -13.47 0.67
N ALA A 284 5.15 -13.20 1.97
CA ALA A 284 3.85 -12.90 2.59
C ALA A 284 3.13 -11.69 1.97
N ALA A 285 3.86 -10.61 1.68
CA ALA A 285 3.29 -9.41 1.06
C ALA A 285 2.82 -9.68 -0.38
N ASP A 286 3.59 -10.45 -1.15
CA ASP A 286 3.24 -10.83 -2.52
C ASP A 286 1.98 -11.73 -2.53
N TYR A 287 1.88 -12.65 -1.58
CA TYR A 287 0.69 -13.51 -1.45
C TYR A 287 -0.57 -12.70 -1.09
N ARG A 288 -0.45 -11.74 -0.15
CA ARG A 288 -1.57 -10.83 0.17
C ARG A 288 -1.96 -9.96 -1.03
N LYS A 289 -0.98 -9.49 -1.81
CA LYS A 289 -1.25 -8.80 -3.08
C LYS A 289 -2.01 -9.69 -4.06
N ASP A 290 -1.62 -10.96 -4.22
CA ASP A 290 -2.30 -11.92 -5.09
C ASP A 290 -3.76 -12.14 -4.65
N MET A 291 -4.04 -12.22 -3.34
CA MET A 291 -5.42 -12.28 -2.81
C MET A 291 -6.25 -11.06 -3.24
N LEU A 292 -5.70 -9.86 -3.10
CA LEU A 292 -6.37 -8.61 -3.50
C LEU A 292 -6.59 -8.54 -5.02
N ILE A 293 -5.63 -8.98 -5.82
CA ILE A 293 -5.75 -9.05 -7.29
C ILE A 293 -6.85 -10.02 -7.71
N LYS A 294 -6.97 -11.19 -7.08
CA LYS A 294 -8.04 -12.15 -7.36
C LYS A 294 -9.41 -11.55 -7.02
N TYR A 295 -9.53 -10.90 -5.86
CA TYR A 295 -10.76 -10.23 -5.48
C TYR A 295 -11.12 -9.12 -6.49
N ASP A 296 -10.20 -8.23 -6.83
CA ASP A 296 -10.40 -7.16 -7.81
C ASP A 296 -10.72 -7.67 -9.23
N SER A 297 -10.22 -8.87 -9.59
CA SER A 297 -10.46 -9.45 -10.90
C SER A 297 -11.82 -10.12 -11.05
N TYR A 298 -12.33 -10.76 -10.00
CA TYR A 298 -13.50 -11.64 -10.07
C TYR A 298 -14.73 -11.11 -9.36
N VAL A 299 -14.58 -10.17 -8.41
CA VAL A 299 -15.69 -9.65 -7.60
C VAL A 299 -16.11 -8.27 -8.09
N ASN A 300 -17.41 -8.06 -8.23
CA ASN A 300 -18.03 -6.79 -8.60
C ASN A 300 -19.38 -6.62 -7.88
N LEU A 301 -20.01 -5.47 -8.02
CA LEU A 301 -21.25 -5.13 -7.33
C LEU A 301 -22.40 -6.15 -7.54
N ASN A 302 -22.43 -6.87 -8.68
CA ASN A 302 -23.50 -7.79 -9.04
C ASN A 302 -23.29 -9.21 -8.48
N ASN A 303 -22.05 -9.59 -8.16
CA ASN A 303 -21.70 -10.95 -7.75
C ASN A 303 -21.08 -11.03 -6.36
N GLU A 304 -20.92 -9.90 -5.68
CA GLU A 304 -20.34 -9.86 -4.33
C GLU A 304 -21.32 -10.38 -3.29
N ILE A 305 -20.84 -11.28 -2.44
CA ILE A 305 -21.53 -11.76 -1.23
C ILE A 305 -20.71 -11.41 0.01
N THR A 306 -21.32 -11.47 1.18
CA THR A 306 -20.61 -11.34 2.46
C THR A 306 -19.91 -12.66 2.84
N LEU A 307 -19.01 -12.66 3.83
CA LEU A 307 -18.42 -13.90 4.33
C LEU A 307 -19.47 -14.80 5.01
N ILE A 308 -20.47 -14.20 5.66
CA ILE A 308 -21.55 -14.97 6.29
C ILE A 308 -22.48 -15.65 5.28
N ASP A 309 -22.53 -15.17 4.01
CA ASP A 309 -23.33 -15.78 2.94
C ASP A 309 -22.54 -16.83 2.12
N PHE A 310 -21.25 -17.02 2.43
CA PHE A 310 -20.44 -17.99 1.72
C PHE A 310 -20.77 -19.42 2.14
N GLU A 311 -21.03 -20.28 1.16
CA GLU A 311 -21.29 -21.71 1.35
C GLU A 311 -20.11 -22.56 0.87
N HIS A 312 -19.92 -22.60 -0.43
CA HIS A 312 -18.90 -23.39 -1.08
C HIS A 312 -18.49 -22.82 -2.43
N LYS A 313 -17.39 -23.34 -2.96
CA LYS A 313 -16.81 -23.00 -4.26
C LYS A 313 -17.74 -23.36 -5.43
N THR A 314 -18.19 -22.34 -6.18
CA THR A 314 -19.00 -22.55 -7.38
C THR A 314 -18.51 -21.73 -8.58
N LYS A 315 -17.98 -20.53 -8.34
CA LYS A 315 -17.48 -19.57 -9.34
C LYS A 315 -16.23 -18.87 -8.79
N ASN A 316 -15.43 -18.29 -9.67
CA ASN A 316 -14.21 -17.58 -9.28
C ASN A 316 -14.48 -16.42 -8.29
N SER A 317 -15.62 -15.72 -8.42
CA SER A 317 -16.01 -14.68 -7.47
C SER A 317 -16.26 -15.24 -6.07
N LYS A 318 -16.98 -16.36 -5.94
CA LYS A 318 -17.17 -17.02 -4.63
C LYS A 318 -15.85 -17.54 -4.05
N ASN A 319 -14.93 -18.04 -4.89
CA ASN A 319 -13.59 -18.44 -4.45
C ASN A 319 -12.83 -17.25 -3.87
N ALA A 320 -12.79 -16.14 -4.60
CA ALA A 320 -12.10 -14.92 -4.13
C ALA A 320 -12.65 -14.39 -2.80
N ILE A 321 -13.90 -14.69 -2.46
CA ILE A 321 -14.50 -14.33 -1.18
C ILE A 321 -14.22 -15.38 -0.12
N GLY A 322 -14.56 -16.65 -0.35
CA GLY A 322 -14.47 -17.71 0.66
C GLY A 322 -13.05 -18.12 1.01
N TYR A 323 -12.11 -18.03 0.07
CA TYR A 323 -10.70 -18.35 0.27
C TYR A 323 -9.87 -17.09 0.55
N GLU A 324 -9.84 -16.14 -0.41
CA GLU A 324 -8.90 -15.01 -0.34
C GLU A 324 -9.33 -13.95 0.68
N LYS A 325 -10.56 -13.41 0.59
CA LYS A 325 -11.07 -12.42 1.56
C LYS A 325 -11.15 -13.02 2.95
N SER A 326 -11.57 -14.29 3.07
CA SER A 326 -11.68 -14.99 4.35
C SER A 326 -10.31 -15.26 4.99
N ALA A 327 -9.28 -15.69 4.22
CA ALA A 327 -7.92 -15.83 4.75
C ALA A 327 -7.32 -14.47 5.15
N PHE A 328 -7.62 -13.42 4.36
CA PHE A 328 -7.18 -12.07 4.69
C PHE A 328 -7.86 -11.53 5.96
N PHE A 329 -9.13 -11.90 6.19
CA PHE A 329 -9.82 -11.61 7.46
C PHE A 329 -9.06 -12.19 8.65
N PHE A 330 -8.64 -13.46 8.60
CA PHE A 330 -7.84 -14.07 9.66
C PHE A 330 -6.47 -13.41 9.83
N TYR A 331 -5.83 -13.01 8.74
CA TYR A 331 -4.60 -12.22 8.81
C TYR A 331 -4.82 -10.88 9.53
N MET A 332 -5.85 -10.11 9.17
CA MET A 332 -6.15 -8.84 9.82
C MET A 332 -6.57 -9.03 11.29
N LEU A 333 -7.25 -10.12 11.60
CA LEU A 333 -7.60 -10.47 12.98
C LEU A 333 -6.32 -10.74 13.80
N GLU A 334 -5.35 -11.52 13.27
CA GLU A 334 -4.04 -11.70 13.91
C GLU A 334 -3.36 -10.36 14.17
N GLN A 335 -3.34 -9.45 13.17
CA GLN A 335 -2.73 -8.12 13.33
C GLN A 335 -3.42 -7.27 14.41
N LYS A 336 -4.74 -7.37 14.51
CA LYS A 336 -5.54 -6.61 15.48
C LYS A 336 -5.37 -7.11 16.91
N ILE A 337 -5.35 -8.42 17.12
CA ILE A 337 -5.28 -9.00 18.47
C ILE A 337 -3.88 -9.44 18.91
N GLY A 338 -2.98 -9.58 17.97
CA GLY A 338 -1.62 -10.07 18.16
C GLY A 338 -1.49 -11.60 18.07
N LYS A 339 -0.36 -12.08 17.58
CA LYS A 339 -0.12 -13.49 17.26
C LYS A 339 -0.39 -14.44 18.43
N LYS A 340 0.04 -14.11 19.66
CA LYS A 340 -0.15 -14.96 20.84
C LYS A 340 -1.62 -15.17 21.18
N ALA A 341 -2.42 -14.10 21.14
CA ALA A 341 -3.87 -14.18 21.41
C ALA A 341 -4.58 -14.95 20.29
N PHE A 342 -4.16 -14.75 19.04
CA PHE A 342 -4.70 -15.46 17.88
C PHE A 342 -4.40 -16.97 17.97
N ASP A 343 -3.17 -17.37 18.22
CA ASP A 343 -2.80 -18.79 18.36
C ASP A 343 -3.54 -19.46 19.53
N ASN A 344 -3.68 -18.78 20.68
CA ASN A 344 -4.44 -19.27 21.82
C ASN A 344 -5.92 -19.39 21.49
N GLY A 345 -6.49 -18.45 20.73
CA GLY A 345 -7.87 -18.49 20.26
C GLY A 345 -8.12 -19.69 19.34
N THR A 346 -7.22 -19.94 18.39
CA THR A 346 -7.33 -21.09 17.52
C THR A 346 -7.24 -22.42 18.29
N LYS A 347 -6.35 -22.54 19.27
CA LYS A 347 -6.27 -23.73 20.13
C LYS A 347 -7.56 -23.89 20.95
N MET A 348 -8.08 -22.82 21.52
CA MET A 348 -9.35 -22.85 22.25
C MET A 348 -10.55 -23.24 21.36
N LEU A 349 -10.57 -22.83 20.09
CA LEU A 349 -11.56 -23.28 19.12
C LEU A 349 -11.53 -24.80 18.95
N LEU A 350 -10.35 -25.35 18.71
CA LEU A 350 -10.13 -26.78 18.54
C LEU A 350 -10.48 -27.60 19.81
N GLU A 351 -10.22 -27.04 20.99
CA GLU A 351 -10.55 -27.67 22.27
C GLU A 351 -12.05 -27.65 22.58
N ARG A 352 -12.79 -26.59 22.19
CA ARG A 352 -14.22 -26.41 22.54
C ARG A 352 -15.18 -27.09 21.58
N TYR A 353 -14.79 -27.20 20.30
CA TYR A 353 -15.69 -27.65 19.24
C TYR A 353 -15.25 -28.95 18.54
N PRO A 354 -14.66 -29.97 19.24
CA PRO A 354 -14.31 -31.22 18.60
C PRO A 354 -15.57 -31.89 18.03
N PHE A 355 -15.59 -32.09 16.72
CA PHE A 355 -16.71 -32.69 15.97
C PHE A 355 -18.05 -31.96 16.19
N LYS A 356 -17.99 -30.62 16.29
CA LYS A 356 -19.14 -29.74 16.46
C LYS A 356 -19.04 -28.59 15.48
N VAL A 357 -20.20 -28.01 15.17
CA VAL A 357 -20.28 -26.83 14.33
C VAL A 357 -19.92 -25.58 15.15
N ALA A 358 -18.97 -24.77 14.64
CA ALA A 358 -18.63 -23.46 15.16
C ALA A 358 -18.98 -22.38 14.12
N THR A 359 -19.66 -21.32 14.57
CA THR A 359 -20.08 -20.19 13.75
C THR A 359 -19.07 -19.05 13.81
N TYR A 360 -19.17 -18.03 12.94
CA TYR A 360 -18.40 -16.79 13.07
C TYR A 360 -18.60 -16.09 14.41
N GLU A 361 -19.80 -16.20 15.02
CA GLU A 361 -20.05 -15.65 16.35
C GLU A 361 -19.24 -16.39 17.42
N ASN A 362 -19.18 -17.73 17.34
CA ASN A 362 -18.31 -18.50 18.24
C ASN A 362 -16.82 -18.15 18.08
N LEU A 363 -16.38 -17.90 16.85
CA LEU A 363 -15.02 -17.40 16.60
C LEU A 363 -14.80 -16.04 17.27
N ARG A 364 -15.74 -15.10 17.12
CA ARG A 364 -15.68 -13.78 17.75
C ARG A 364 -15.51 -13.89 19.27
N GLU A 365 -16.41 -14.63 19.93
CA GLU A 365 -16.37 -14.84 21.39
C GLU A 365 -15.04 -15.44 21.87
N ILE A 366 -14.49 -16.41 21.13
CA ILE A 366 -13.22 -17.04 21.46
C ILE A 366 -12.06 -16.04 21.35
N TYR A 367 -11.98 -15.29 20.24
CA TYR A 367 -10.89 -14.35 20.02
C TYR A 367 -11.01 -13.10 20.92
N GLU A 368 -12.20 -12.66 21.28
CA GLU A 368 -12.43 -11.65 22.33
C GLU A 368 -11.90 -12.14 23.68
N LYS A 369 -12.24 -13.37 24.04
CA LYS A 369 -11.79 -13.98 25.31
C LYS A 369 -10.28 -14.10 25.41
N THR A 370 -9.60 -14.48 24.32
CA THR A 370 -8.15 -14.70 24.34
C THR A 370 -7.33 -13.40 24.21
N SER A 371 -7.92 -12.36 23.63
CA SER A 371 -7.26 -11.08 23.42
C SER A 371 -7.61 -10.01 24.46
N GLY A 372 -8.77 -10.14 25.12
CA GLY A 372 -9.35 -9.11 25.97
C GLY A 372 -9.82 -7.87 25.20
N LYS A 373 -9.97 -7.95 23.88
CA LYS A 373 -10.41 -6.86 23.00
C LYS A 373 -11.83 -7.09 22.50
N GLU A 374 -12.61 -6.01 22.40
CA GLU A 374 -13.89 -6.00 21.72
C GLU A 374 -13.69 -6.13 20.20
N LEU A 375 -14.32 -7.12 19.57
CA LEU A 375 -14.20 -7.41 18.14
C LEU A 375 -15.50 -7.27 17.36
N GLY A 376 -16.59 -6.87 18.02
CA GLY A 376 -17.92 -6.76 17.41
C GLY A 376 -17.92 -5.91 16.13
N SER A 377 -17.37 -4.70 16.18
CA SER A 377 -17.25 -3.83 15.00
C SER A 377 -16.39 -4.43 13.88
N PHE A 378 -15.29 -5.08 14.23
CA PHE A 378 -14.41 -5.73 13.25
C PHE A 378 -15.13 -6.88 12.53
N PHE A 379 -15.83 -7.75 13.26
CA PHE A 379 -16.62 -8.82 12.66
C PHE A 379 -17.78 -8.25 11.83
N GLN A 380 -18.48 -7.21 12.32
CA GLN A 380 -19.54 -6.54 11.57
C GLN A 380 -19.04 -6.08 10.21
N THR A 381 -17.91 -5.36 10.17
CA THR A 381 -17.33 -4.80 8.95
C THR A 381 -16.88 -5.88 7.96
N TRP A 382 -16.22 -6.94 8.45
CA TRP A 382 -15.52 -7.86 7.55
C TRP A 382 -16.29 -9.15 7.26
N VAL A 383 -17.16 -9.59 8.17
CA VAL A 383 -17.97 -10.81 8.01
C VAL A 383 -19.35 -10.51 7.45
N TYR A 384 -20.03 -9.48 7.98
CA TYR A 384 -21.44 -9.20 7.69
C TYR A 384 -21.65 -8.11 6.64
N GLU A 385 -20.59 -7.39 6.21
CA GLU A 385 -20.68 -6.37 5.18
C GLU A 385 -19.85 -6.73 3.93
N LYS A 386 -20.35 -6.24 2.78
CA LYS A 386 -19.67 -6.33 1.50
C LYS A 386 -18.57 -5.29 1.36
N GLY A 387 -17.67 -5.49 0.39
CA GLY A 387 -16.67 -4.53 -0.01
C GLY A 387 -15.32 -4.72 0.65
N ALA A 388 -14.40 -3.89 0.22
CA ALA A 388 -13.03 -3.73 0.71
C ALA A 388 -12.84 -2.30 1.23
N ALA A 389 -11.80 -2.05 2.01
CA ALA A 389 -11.43 -0.70 2.39
C ALA A 389 -11.05 0.12 1.15
N ASP A 390 -11.38 1.42 1.18
CA ASP A 390 -11.10 2.36 0.11
C ASP A 390 -10.75 3.71 0.71
N PHE A 391 -9.78 4.42 0.14
CA PHE A 391 -9.37 5.73 0.63
C PHE A 391 -8.84 6.61 -0.50
N SER A 392 -8.89 7.91 -0.28
CA SER A 392 -8.28 8.93 -1.15
C SER A 392 -7.64 10.03 -0.33
N ILE A 393 -6.64 10.69 -0.92
CA ILE A 393 -5.85 11.74 -0.29
C ILE A 393 -6.02 13.03 -1.05
N ASN A 394 -6.22 14.13 -0.31
CA ASN A 394 -6.42 15.46 -0.83
C ASN A 394 -5.66 16.50 0.03
N ASN A 395 -5.55 17.72 -0.47
CA ASN A 395 -5.03 18.88 0.27
C ASN A 395 -3.68 18.63 0.95
N THR A 396 -2.73 18.03 0.21
CA THR A 396 -1.38 17.79 0.71
C THR A 396 -0.62 19.11 0.77
N ALA A 397 -0.01 19.39 1.92
CA ALA A 397 0.87 20.53 2.15
C ALA A 397 2.15 20.07 2.84
N LEU A 398 3.28 20.65 2.43
CA LEU A 398 4.58 20.44 3.03
C LEU A 398 5.15 21.79 3.44
N THR A 399 5.49 21.93 4.73
CA THR A 399 6.16 23.12 5.26
C THR A 399 7.41 22.71 6.04
N PHE A 400 8.34 23.64 6.20
CA PHE A 400 9.54 23.44 7.00
C PHE A 400 9.57 24.47 8.12
N VAL A 401 9.51 24.02 9.37
CA VAL A 401 9.43 24.84 10.57
C VAL A 401 10.28 24.21 11.65
N GLU A 402 11.08 25.03 12.37
CA GLU A 402 11.92 24.59 13.49
C GLU A 402 12.80 23.36 13.17
N ASN A 403 13.42 23.34 11.99
CA ASN A 403 14.24 22.24 11.49
C ASN A 403 13.49 20.91 11.23
N LYS A 404 12.17 20.94 11.20
CA LYS A 404 11.32 19.78 10.88
C LYS A 404 10.53 20.00 9.61
N TYR A 405 10.34 18.95 8.82
CA TYR A 405 9.35 18.96 7.76
C TYR A 405 7.98 18.58 8.33
N ILE A 406 6.99 19.43 8.10
CA ILE A 406 5.61 19.20 8.52
C ILE A 406 4.81 18.83 7.29
N LEU A 407 4.39 17.56 7.25
CA LEU A 407 3.56 17.02 6.19
C LEU A 407 2.12 16.95 6.68
N GLU A 408 1.23 17.63 5.99
CA GLU A 408 -0.21 17.61 6.27
C GLU A 408 -0.99 17.16 5.05
N PHE A 409 -2.03 16.36 5.25
CA PHE A 409 -2.95 15.96 4.19
C PHE A 409 -4.30 15.54 4.78
N ASP A 410 -5.34 15.67 3.93
CA ASP A 410 -6.67 15.17 4.26
C ASP A 410 -6.86 13.77 3.68
N ILE A 411 -7.49 12.88 4.47
CA ILE A 411 -7.83 11.53 4.03
C ILE A 411 -9.34 11.32 4.11
N ALA A 412 -9.90 10.81 3.02
CA ALA A 412 -11.26 10.32 2.98
C ALA A 412 -11.25 8.81 2.86
N SER A 413 -12.02 8.09 3.69
CA SER A 413 -12.14 6.65 3.67
C SER A 413 -13.60 6.22 3.73
N ASN A 414 -13.87 4.96 3.36
CA ASN A 414 -15.20 4.35 3.53
C ASN A 414 -15.42 3.75 4.93
N ASN A 415 -14.60 4.10 5.91
CA ASN A 415 -14.66 3.71 7.32
C ASN A 415 -14.59 2.18 7.59
N LYS A 416 -14.04 1.40 6.64
CA LYS A 416 -13.86 -0.05 6.84
C LYS A 416 -12.57 -0.43 7.57
N ALA A 417 -11.70 0.52 7.85
CA ALA A 417 -10.46 0.30 8.57
C ALA A 417 -10.23 1.41 9.59
N ASP A 418 -9.63 1.07 10.73
CA ASP A 418 -9.29 2.01 11.80
C ASP A 418 -7.94 2.71 11.53
N TYR A 419 -7.04 2.05 10.82
CA TYR A 419 -5.71 2.56 10.52
C TYR A 419 -5.27 2.23 9.09
N LEU A 420 -4.31 2.98 8.58
CA LEU A 420 -3.68 2.75 7.29
C LEU A 420 -2.15 2.75 7.45
N PRO A 421 -1.46 1.66 7.12
CA PRO A 421 0.00 1.63 7.07
C PRO A 421 0.53 2.53 5.97
N LEU A 422 1.63 3.22 6.20
CA LEU A 422 2.30 4.00 5.19
C LEU A 422 3.81 4.08 5.41
N SER A 423 4.53 4.29 4.34
CA SER A 423 5.95 4.64 4.32
C SER A 423 6.13 6.03 3.74
N ILE A 424 6.84 6.89 4.46
CA ILE A 424 7.20 8.24 4.02
C ILE A 424 8.65 8.17 3.58
N CYS A 425 8.88 8.45 2.30
CA CYS A 425 10.21 8.30 1.71
C CYS A 425 10.81 9.65 1.35
N SER A 426 12.08 9.83 1.70
CA SER A 426 12.98 10.81 1.10
C SER A 426 13.62 10.23 -0.18
N SER A 427 14.65 10.89 -0.70
CA SER A 427 15.49 10.32 -1.76
C SER A 427 16.40 9.17 -1.29
N GLU A 428 16.68 9.09 0.03
CA GLU A 428 17.68 8.18 0.60
C GLU A 428 17.06 7.08 1.45
N GLU A 429 16.00 7.36 2.19
CA GLU A 429 15.40 6.44 3.16
C GLU A 429 13.88 6.54 3.22
N CYS A 430 13.25 5.52 3.79
CA CYS A 430 11.81 5.50 4.06
C CYS A 430 11.54 5.24 5.55
N LEU A 431 10.60 5.97 6.12
CA LEU A 431 10.09 5.81 7.49
C LEU A 431 8.72 5.17 7.43
N SER A 432 8.55 3.99 8.03
CA SER A 432 7.26 3.30 8.08
C SER A 432 6.49 3.66 9.34
N THR A 433 5.19 3.95 9.20
CA THR A 433 4.28 4.27 10.30
C THR A 433 2.84 3.86 9.97
N LYS A 434 1.90 4.13 10.88
CA LYS A 434 0.47 3.92 10.68
C LYS A 434 -0.28 5.20 11.04
N ILE A 435 -1.26 5.57 10.23
CA ILE A 435 -2.16 6.69 10.52
C ILE A 435 -3.54 6.19 10.96
N ASP A 436 -4.19 6.99 11.78
CA ASP A 436 -5.53 6.79 12.30
C ASP A 436 -6.55 7.32 11.28
N LEU A 437 -7.34 6.45 10.68
CA LEU A 437 -8.36 6.79 9.68
C LEU A 437 -9.62 7.44 10.27
N THR A 438 -9.76 7.48 11.60
CA THR A 438 -10.85 8.23 12.26
C THR A 438 -10.62 9.73 12.19
N LYS A 439 -9.39 10.18 11.95
CA LYS A 439 -8.99 11.58 11.80
C LYS A 439 -8.93 11.94 10.32
N LYS A 440 -9.76 12.88 9.89
CA LYS A 440 -9.76 13.36 8.49
C LYS A 440 -8.48 14.07 8.09
N ARG A 441 -7.88 14.86 9.00
CA ARG A 441 -6.61 15.57 8.79
C ARG A 441 -5.50 14.85 9.49
N GLN A 442 -4.43 14.58 8.77
CA GLN A 442 -3.19 14.00 9.27
C GLN A 442 -2.11 15.08 9.30
N ARG A 443 -1.30 15.10 10.35
CA ARG A 443 -0.12 15.97 10.51
C ARG A 443 1.04 15.11 11.01
N LEU A 444 2.13 15.10 10.26
CA LEU A 444 3.33 14.32 10.55
C LEU A 444 4.54 15.24 10.60
N GLU A 445 5.34 15.11 11.64
CA GLU A 445 6.59 15.85 11.84
C GLU A 445 7.76 14.92 11.48
N LEU A 446 8.62 15.36 10.57
CA LEU A 446 9.64 14.52 9.95
C LEU A 446 11.01 15.20 10.02
N ASP A 447 12.04 14.41 10.26
CA ASP A 447 13.44 14.85 10.16
C ASP A 447 13.98 14.75 8.73
N ILE A 448 13.30 14.00 7.87
CA ILE A 448 13.66 13.78 6.46
C ILE A 448 12.77 14.63 5.55
N GLU A 449 13.30 15.09 4.41
CA GLU A 449 12.52 15.74 3.36
C GLU A 449 11.67 14.70 2.62
N PRO A 450 10.33 14.68 2.80
CA PRO A 450 9.51 13.68 2.16
C PRO A 450 9.33 14.01 0.67
N THR A 451 9.63 13.04 -0.19
CA THR A 451 9.39 13.16 -1.65
C THR A 451 8.13 12.41 -2.05
N LYS A 452 7.78 11.34 -1.35
CA LYS A 452 6.58 10.54 -1.61
C LYS A 452 6.07 9.86 -0.34
N ILE A 453 4.77 9.56 -0.32
CA ILE A 453 4.14 8.61 0.60
C ILE A 453 3.80 7.36 -0.19
N VAL A 454 4.02 6.19 0.41
CA VAL A 454 3.56 4.91 -0.11
C VAL A 454 2.60 4.31 0.92
N PHE A 455 1.32 4.21 0.56
CA PHE A 455 0.33 3.65 1.46
C PHE A 455 0.21 2.15 1.25
N ASP A 456 0.27 1.42 2.37
CA ASP A 456 0.09 -0.02 2.45
C ASP A 456 0.90 -0.81 1.41
N GLU A 457 2.21 -0.54 1.33
CA GLU A 457 3.12 -1.18 0.37
C GLU A 457 3.29 -2.69 0.60
N ASN A 458 3.00 -3.15 1.82
CA ASN A 458 3.04 -4.55 2.22
C ASN A 458 1.68 -5.25 2.20
N TYR A 459 0.63 -4.57 1.71
CA TYR A 459 -0.73 -5.11 1.61
C TYR A 459 -1.24 -5.68 2.95
N GLU A 460 -1.15 -4.87 4.01
CA GLU A 460 -1.60 -5.24 5.36
C GLU A 460 -3.12 -5.08 5.55
N LEU A 461 -3.79 -4.38 4.66
CA LEU A 461 -5.22 -4.09 4.70
C LEU A 461 -5.96 -4.73 3.51
N PHE A 462 -7.11 -5.36 3.78
CA PHE A 462 -8.00 -5.80 2.69
C PHE A 462 -8.69 -4.59 2.07
N ARG A 463 -8.14 -4.10 0.97
CA ARG A 463 -8.55 -2.86 0.31
C ARG A 463 -8.62 -3.00 -1.21
N LYS A 464 -9.28 -2.04 -1.83
CA LYS A 464 -9.21 -1.88 -3.27
C LYS A 464 -7.78 -1.53 -3.70
N LEU A 465 -7.35 -2.12 -4.78
CA LEU A 465 -6.07 -1.79 -5.41
C LEU A 465 -6.24 -0.60 -6.37
N SER A 466 -5.22 0.26 -6.42
CA SER A 466 -5.12 1.26 -7.48
C SER A 466 -4.77 0.59 -8.82
N THR A 467 -5.09 1.25 -9.92
CA THR A 467 -4.79 0.71 -11.26
C THR A 467 -3.30 0.44 -11.47
N GLN A 468 -2.43 1.20 -10.86
CA GLN A 468 -0.97 1.03 -10.94
C GLN A 468 -0.47 -0.18 -10.16
N GLU A 469 -1.17 -0.61 -9.13
CA GLU A 469 -0.81 -1.78 -8.32
C GLU A 469 -1.16 -3.10 -9.00
N VAL A 470 -2.21 -3.12 -9.83
CA VAL A 470 -2.67 -4.33 -10.50
C VAL A 470 -1.87 -4.53 -11.79
N PRO A 471 -1.08 -5.61 -11.93
CA PRO A 471 -0.41 -5.92 -13.18
C PRO A 471 -1.44 -6.33 -14.26
N ALA A 472 -1.05 -6.28 -15.54
CA ALA A 472 -1.87 -6.83 -16.61
C ALA A 472 -1.83 -8.37 -16.55
N VAL A 473 -2.87 -9.00 -16.00
CA VAL A 473 -2.91 -10.44 -15.71
C VAL A 473 -4.09 -11.14 -16.36
N ILE A 474 -3.93 -12.44 -16.63
CA ILE A 474 -4.90 -13.27 -17.35
C ILE A 474 -6.27 -13.29 -16.66
N SER A 475 -6.34 -13.20 -15.33
CA SER A 475 -7.63 -13.15 -14.60
C SER A 475 -8.55 -12.00 -15.03
N LYS A 476 -8.01 -10.90 -15.55
CA LYS A 476 -8.79 -9.77 -16.06
C LYS A 476 -9.56 -10.04 -17.35
N ILE A 477 -9.25 -11.12 -18.07
CA ILE A 477 -9.88 -11.47 -19.34
C ILE A 477 -10.69 -12.76 -19.29
N ILE A 478 -10.68 -13.48 -18.17
CA ILE A 478 -11.45 -14.70 -17.96
C ILE A 478 -12.87 -14.35 -17.47
N ASP A 479 -13.77 -15.30 -17.46
CA ASP A 479 -15.17 -15.21 -16.99
C ASP A 479 -16.06 -14.23 -17.76
N GLY A 480 -15.76 -14.01 -19.05
CA GLY A 480 -16.56 -13.16 -19.91
C GLY A 480 -16.43 -11.66 -19.66
N ASN A 481 -15.42 -11.24 -18.88
CA ASN A 481 -15.15 -9.85 -18.58
C ASN A 481 -14.38 -9.10 -19.68
N ALA A 482 -14.08 -9.75 -20.80
CA ALA A 482 -13.35 -9.16 -21.91
C ALA A 482 -14.15 -9.22 -23.22
N LEU A 483 -13.98 -8.20 -24.06
CA LEU A 483 -14.40 -8.21 -25.44
C LEU A 483 -13.41 -9.03 -26.26
N LEU A 484 -13.84 -10.19 -26.78
CA LEU A 484 -13.03 -11.01 -27.65
C LEU A 484 -12.98 -10.37 -29.04
N VAL A 485 -11.81 -10.23 -29.64
CA VAL A 485 -11.61 -9.61 -30.96
C VAL A 485 -10.87 -10.55 -31.90
N ILE A 486 -11.48 -10.84 -33.02
CA ILE A 486 -10.93 -11.72 -34.09
C ILE A 486 -10.98 -11.03 -35.44
N ASN A 487 -10.11 -11.41 -36.38
CA ASN A 487 -10.32 -11.09 -37.81
C ASN A 487 -11.41 -11.97 -38.41
N ARG A 488 -12.12 -11.47 -39.44
CA ARG A 488 -13.14 -12.26 -40.16
C ARG A 488 -12.56 -13.53 -40.76
N ASP A 489 -11.38 -13.48 -41.33
CA ASP A 489 -10.68 -14.61 -41.96
C ASP A 489 -10.24 -15.67 -40.92
N ASP A 490 -10.08 -15.28 -39.65
CA ASP A 490 -9.69 -16.18 -38.57
C ASP A 490 -10.86 -16.80 -37.79
N GLU A 491 -12.13 -16.50 -38.14
CA GLU A 491 -13.31 -16.97 -37.39
C GLU A 491 -13.35 -18.49 -37.28
N LYS A 492 -13.09 -19.20 -38.40
CA LYS A 492 -13.05 -20.67 -38.43
C LYS A 492 -11.94 -21.21 -37.51
N ARG A 493 -10.78 -20.58 -37.56
CA ARG A 493 -9.62 -20.93 -36.73
C ARG A 493 -9.92 -20.80 -35.24
N PHE A 494 -10.59 -19.73 -34.79
CA PHE A 494 -10.91 -19.46 -33.41
C PHE A 494 -12.35 -19.80 -32.98
N SER A 495 -13.08 -20.58 -33.75
CA SER A 495 -14.49 -20.92 -33.50
C SER A 495 -14.78 -21.54 -32.13
N LYS A 496 -13.78 -22.19 -31.49
CA LYS A 496 -13.92 -22.75 -30.15
C LYS A 496 -13.93 -21.66 -29.09
N PHE A 497 -13.18 -20.57 -29.27
CA PHE A 497 -13.16 -19.41 -28.38
C PHE A 497 -14.45 -18.60 -28.52
N THR A 498 -14.92 -18.33 -29.71
CA THR A 498 -16.17 -17.58 -29.95
C THR A 498 -17.41 -18.27 -29.38
N LYS A 499 -17.40 -19.60 -29.22
CA LYS A 499 -18.48 -20.34 -28.54
C LYS A 499 -18.49 -20.16 -27.04
N ILE A 500 -17.32 -19.88 -26.44
CA ILE A 500 -17.15 -19.72 -24.98
C ILE A 500 -17.36 -18.24 -24.59
N PHE A 501 -16.80 -17.32 -25.37
CA PHE A 501 -16.96 -15.89 -25.18
C PHE A 501 -18.23 -15.40 -25.87
N LYS A 502 -19.26 -15.15 -25.08
CA LYS A 502 -20.56 -14.64 -25.60
C LYS A 502 -20.46 -13.25 -26.23
N ASN A 503 -19.45 -12.46 -25.85
CA ASN A 503 -19.19 -11.11 -26.31
C ASN A 503 -17.94 -11.09 -27.19
N PHE A 504 -18.12 -11.27 -28.52
CA PHE A 504 -17.04 -11.14 -29.50
C PHE A 504 -17.40 -10.19 -30.64
N LYS A 505 -16.37 -9.55 -31.20
CA LYS A 505 -16.47 -8.66 -32.34
C LYS A 505 -15.38 -8.95 -33.38
N TYR A 506 -15.64 -8.54 -34.59
CA TYR A 506 -14.59 -8.51 -35.61
C TYR A 506 -13.75 -7.25 -35.47
N SER A 507 -12.47 -7.37 -35.78
CA SER A 507 -11.47 -6.29 -35.62
C SER A 507 -11.85 -4.97 -36.31
N ASP A 508 -12.56 -5.03 -37.42
CA ASP A 508 -13.07 -3.90 -38.21
C ASP A 508 -14.31 -3.23 -37.62
N THR A 509 -14.99 -3.88 -36.65
CA THR A 509 -16.23 -3.37 -36.04
C THR A 509 -16.02 -2.80 -34.62
N VAL A 510 -14.83 -2.97 -34.06
CA VAL A 510 -14.52 -2.47 -32.70
C VAL A 510 -14.37 -0.95 -32.72
N THR A 511 -15.16 -0.27 -31.90
CA THR A 511 -15.14 1.19 -31.78
C THR A 511 -13.99 1.67 -30.87
N PHE A 512 -13.62 2.95 -30.98
CA PHE A 512 -12.62 3.55 -30.11
C PHE A 512 -13.06 3.55 -28.64
N ASP A 513 -14.34 3.78 -28.38
CA ASP A 513 -14.91 3.76 -27.03
C ASP A 513 -14.83 2.38 -26.38
N GLU A 514 -15.11 1.31 -27.13
CA GLU A 514 -14.94 -0.05 -26.65
C GLU A 514 -13.48 -0.41 -26.37
N ILE A 515 -12.54 0.06 -27.22
CA ILE A 515 -11.12 -0.13 -26.97
C ILE A 515 -10.72 0.53 -25.65
N LYS A 516 -11.18 1.76 -25.40
CA LYS A 516 -10.84 2.54 -24.23
C LYS A 516 -11.46 2.00 -22.93
N ASN A 517 -12.70 1.49 -22.99
CA ASN A 517 -13.51 1.21 -21.80
C ASN A 517 -13.77 -0.27 -21.55
N SER A 518 -13.02 -1.17 -22.22
CA SER A 518 -13.16 -2.62 -22.03
C SER A 518 -11.81 -3.32 -21.86
N ASN A 519 -11.83 -4.44 -21.15
CA ASN A 519 -10.75 -5.42 -21.30
C ASN A 519 -10.87 -6.06 -22.70
N ILE A 520 -9.79 -6.13 -23.44
CA ILE A 520 -9.76 -6.64 -24.81
C ILE A 520 -8.98 -7.96 -24.84
N PHE A 521 -9.54 -8.98 -25.48
CA PHE A 521 -8.85 -10.22 -25.76
C PHE A 521 -8.70 -10.42 -27.26
N ILE A 522 -7.52 -10.18 -27.80
CA ILE A 522 -7.19 -10.25 -29.22
C ILE A 522 -6.69 -11.66 -29.52
N LEU A 523 -7.31 -12.31 -30.53
CA LEU A 523 -6.82 -13.56 -31.06
C LEU A 523 -6.11 -13.34 -32.40
N GLY A 524 -4.88 -13.87 -32.48
CA GLY A 524 -4.01 -13.77 -33.65
C GLY A 524 -3.06 -12.57 -33.62
N ALA A 525 -1.76 -12.82 -33.80
CA ALA A 525 -0.71 -11.78 -33.85
C ALA A 525 -0.84 -10.86 -35.09
N LYS A 526 -1.58 -11.28 -36.11
CA LYS A 526 -1.89 -10.49 -37.34
C LYS A 526 -3.26 -9.81 -37.29
N ASN A 527 -3.86 -9.71 -36.10
CA ASN A 527 -5.16 -9.07 -35.96
C ASN A 527 -5.09 -7.59 -36.34
N GLU A 528 -6.06 -7.13 -37.17
CA GLU A 528 -6.08 -5.75 -37.69
C GLU A 528 -6.17 -4.69 -36.57
N LEU A 529 -6.74 -5.06 -35.42
CA LEU A 529 -6.79 -4.16 -34.28
C LEU A 529 -5.37 -3.78 -33.76
N LEU A 530 -4.37 -4.66 -33.89
CA LEU A 530 -2.97 -4.39 -33.52
C LEU A 530 -2.29 -3.32 -34.39
N LYS A 531 -2.83 -3.01 -35.57
CA LYS A 531 -2.41 -1.86 -36.36
C LYS A 531 -2.90 -0.52 -35.77
N ARG A 532 -4.03 -0.56 -35.05
CA ARG A 532 -4.63 0.61 -34.40
C ARG A 532 -4.09 0.83 -32.99
N ILE A 533 -3.63 -0.23 -32.35
CA ILE A 533 -3.05 -0.22 -31.01
C ILE A 533 -1.65 -0.83 -31.10
N VAL A 534 -0.61 0.00 -31.02
CA VAL A 534 0.77 -0.48 -31.09
C VAL A 534 1.15 -1.15 -29.76
N LEU A 535 1.26 -2.48 -29.78
CA LEU A 535 1.70 -3.28 -28.63
C LEU A 535 3.00 -4.04 -28.99
N PRO A 536 3.96 -4.19 -28.07
CA PRO A 536 5.23 -4.88 -28.30
C PRO A 536 5.06 -6.41 -28.19
N PHE A 537 4.11 -7.00 -28.94
CA PHE A 537 3.89 -8.44 -28.94
C PHE A 537 4.78 -9.13 -29.98
N ASN A 538 5.54 -10.12 -29.52
CA ASN A 538 6.36 -11.00 -30.37
C ASN A 538 6.01 -12.46 -30.04
N MET A 539 5.73 -13.27 -31.09
CA MET A 539 5.45 -14.69 -30.93
C MET A 539 6.68 -15.46 -30.46
N GLN A 540 6.49 -16.36 -29.51
CA GLN A 540 7.49 -17.29 -28.98
C GLN A 540 6.81 -18.62 -28.63
N GLY A 541 7.48 -19.75 -28.84
CA GLY A 541 6.92 -21.07 -28.65
C GLY A 541 5.82 -21.42 -29.65
N ASP A 542 5.04 -22.47 -29.35
CA ASP A 542 3.91 -22.90 -30.17
C ASP A 542 2.64 -22.11 -29.88
N ALA A 543 2.50 -21.59 -28.66
CA ALA A 543 1.48 -20.64 -28.29
C ALA A 543 2.01 -19.65 -27.25
N LYS A 544 1.59 -18.40 -27.37
CA LYS A 544 1.91 -17.34 -26.42
C LYS A 544 0.69 -16.49 -26.13
N ILE A 545 0.40 -16.28 -24.87
CA ILE A 545 -0.48 -15.21 -24.42
C ILE A 545 0.35 -14.15 -23.68
N GLU A 546 0.12 -12.88 -24.00
CA GLU A 546 0.75 -11.76 -23.33
C GLU A 546 -0.25 -10.64 -23.11
N LEU A 547 -0.24 -10.08 -21.91
CA LEU A 547 -1.13 -8.99 -21.49
C LEU A 547 -0.37 -7.69 -21.32
N PHE A 548 -1.06 -6.60 -21.66
CA PHE A 548 -0.57 -5.23 -21.57
C PHE A 548 -1.62 -4.38 -20.85
N LYS A 549 -1.19 -3.36 -20.13
CA LYS A 549 -2.13 -2.29 -19.74
C LYS A 549 -2.66 -1.63 -21.01
N ASN A 550 -3.94 -1.29 -21.00
CA ASN A 550 -4.53 -0.57 -22.12
C ASN A 550 -3.95 0.86 -22.16
N PRO A 551 -3.22 1.26 -23.23
CA PRO A 551 -2.58 2.56 -23.29
C PRO A 551 -3.55 3.75 -23.29
N LEU A 552 -4.85 3.50 -23.59
CA LEU A 552 -5.89 4.52 -23.56
C LEU A 552 -6.58 4.63 -22.19
N ASN A 553 -6.51 3.58 -21.36
CA ASN A 553 -7.09 3.54 -20.03
C ASN A 553 -6.50 2.37 -19.24
N GLU A 554 -5.54 2.65 -18.37
CA GLU A 554 -4.81 1.66 -17.58
C GLU A 554 -5.67 0.85 -16.60
N ALA A 555 -6.94 1.23 -16.37
CA ALA A 555 -7.90 0.41 -15.62
C ALA A 555 -8.24 -0.89 -16.34
N HIS A 556 -8.01 -0.95 -17.64
CA HIS A 556 -8.28 -2.10 -18.51
C HIS A 556 -6.99 -2.74 -19.03
N VAL A 557 -7.12 -3.96 -19.53
CA VAL A 557 -6.02 -4.72 -20.12
C VAL A 557 -6.31 -5.13 -21.54
N ILE A 558 -5.25 -5.32 -22.34
CA ILE A 558 -5.30 -5.89 -23.67
C ILE A 558 -4.46 -7.15 -23.67
N ALA A 559 -5.09 -8.29 -23.93
CA ALA A 559 -4.43 -9.58 -24.08
C ALA A 559 -4.28 -9.91 -25.55
N VAL A 560 -3.15 -10.45 -25.94
CA VAL A 560 -2.91 -11.01 -27.28
C VAL A 560 -2.55 -12.48 -27.13
N LEU A 561 -3.32 -13.36 -27.78
CA LEU A 561 -3.02 -14.79 -27.85
C LEU A 561 -2.75 -15.16 -29.31
N GLU A 562 -1.59 -15.74 -29.54
CA GLU A 562 -1.24 -16.40 -30.80
C GLU A 562 -0.90 -17.86 -30.55
N MET A 563 -1.25 -18.74 -31.50
CA MET A 563 -0.96 -20.16 -31.41
C MET A 563 -0.88 -20.80 -32.83
N ASN A 564 0.11 -21.68 -33.00
CA ASN A 564 0.33 -22.38 -34.26
C ASN A 564 -0.80 -23.38 -34.58
N GLU A 565 -1.19 -24.19 -33.60
CA GLU A 565 -2.32 -25.12 -33.69
C GLU A 565 -3.29 -24.95 -32.50
N LEU A 566 -4.59 -25.13 -32.78
CA LEU A 566 -5.66 -24.97 -31.80
C LEU A 566 -5.75 -26.17 -30.85
N SER A 567 -5.18 -26.05 -29.65
CA SER A 567 -5.44 -26.98 -28.57
C SER A 567 -6.53 -26.46 -27.62
N LYS A 568 -7.58 -27.29 -27.41
CA LYS A 568 -8.62 -27.00 -26.39
C LYS A 568 -8.00 -26.89 -24.98
N SER A 569 -6.92 -27.62 -24.74
CA SER A 569 -6.31 -27.69 -23.42
C SER A 569 -5.68 -26.37 -23.01
N ILE A 570 -5.15 -25.56 -23.91
CA ILE A 570 -4.57 -24.24 -23.62
C ILE A 570 -5.62 -23.35 -22.96
N PHE A 571 -6.85 -23.29 -23.49
CA PHE A 571 -7.91 -22.46 -22.90
C PHE A 571 -8.23 -22.87 -21.44
N TYR A 572 -8.38 -24.18 -21.19
CA TYR A 572 -8.63 -24.66 -19.81
C TYR A 572 -7.45 -24.37 -18.89
N LYS A 573 -6.21 -24.44 -19.39
CA LYS A 573 -5.01 -24.11 -18.63
C LYS A 573 -4.96 -22.62 -18.27
N LEU A 574 -5.42 -21.71 -19.14
CA LEU A 574 -5.46 -20.26 -18.83
C LEU A 574 -6.26 -19.95 -17.57
N GLN A 575 -7.32 -20.71 -17.26
CA GLN A 575 -8.11 -20.54 -16.05
C GLN A 575 -7.29 -20.74 -14.77
N HIS A 576 -6.25 -21.58 -14.82
CA HIS A 576 -5.34 -21.85 -13.71
C HIS A 576 -4.09 -20.94 -13.71
N LEU A 577 -3.92 -20.12 -14.76
CA LEU A 577 -2.78 -19.22 -14.96
C LEU A 577 -3.15 -17.75 -14.75
N GLY A 578 -4.25 -17.48 -14.07
CA GLY A 578 -4.85 -16.15 -13.91
C GLY A 578 -3.91 -15.06 -13.42
N LYS A 579 -2.91 -15.36 -12.58
CA LYS A 579 -1.98 -14.40 -12.01
C LYS A 579 -0.83 -13.95 -12.94
N TYR A 580 -0.64 -14.61 -14.09
CA TYR A 580 0.47 -14.32 -14.99
C TYR A 580 0.09 -13.28 -16.05
N SER A 581 1.10 -12.51 -16.47
CA SER A 581 1.00 -11.52 -17.56
C SER A 581 1.41 -12.11 -18.91
N THR A 582 2.37 -13.05 -18.89
CA THR A 582 2.86 -13.74 -20.08
C THR A 582 2.94 -15.23 -19.79
N VAL A 583 2.47 -16.04 -20.72
CA VAL A 583 2.62 -17.50 -20.68
C VAL A 583 2.99 -18.01 -22.09
N ILE A 584 4.03 -18.84 -22.15
CA ILE A 584 4.52 -19.46 -23.38
C ILE A 584 4.34 -20.97 -23.27
N PHE A 585 3.87 -21.59 -24.36
CA PHE A 585 3.65 -23.02 -24.46
C PHE A 585 4.50 -23.63 -25.56
N GLU A 586 5.02 -24.84 -25.32
CA GLU A 586 5.51 -25.78 -26.32
C GLU A 586 4.56 -26.98 -26.35
N GLY A 587 3.83 -27.16 -27.46
CA GLY A 587 2.68 -28.02 -27.49
C GLY A 587 1.65 -27.61 -26.44
N GLU A 588 1.35 -28.55 -25.52
CA GLU A 588 0.48 -28.26 -24.36
C GLU A 588 1.21 -27.91 -23.08
N LYS A 589 2.55 -27.98 -23.04
CA LYS A 589 3.34 -27.72 -21.83
C LYS A 589 3.63 -26.24 -21.68
N VAL A 590 3.42 -25.70 -20.48
CA VAL A 590 3.88 -24.34 -20.10
C VAL A 590 5.39 -24.38 -19.92
N VAL A 591 6.14 -23.62 -20.73
CA VAL A 591 7.61 -23.53 -20.66
C VAL A 591 8.08 -22.24 -19.99
N GLU A 592 7.30 -21.17 -20.09
CA GLU A 592 7.58 -19.91 -19.43
C GLU A 592 6.31 -19.25 -18.92
N LYS A 593 6.39 -18.60 -17.77
CA LYS A 593 5.31 -17.79 -17.20
C LYS A 593 5.89 -16.66 -16.36
N THR A 594 5.47 -15.43 -16.63
CA THR A 594 5.98 -14.22 -15.95
C THR A 594 4.85 -13.29 -15.55
N ILE A 595 5.11 -12.47 -14.52
CA ILE A 595 4.22 -11.39 -14.08
C ILE A 595 4.94 -10.06 -14.40
N LYS A 596 4.30 -9.16 -15.13
CA LYS A 596 4.85 -7.83 -15.40
C LYS A 596 4.92 -7.02 -14.10
N PRO A 597 5.97 -6.21 -13.92
CA PRO A 597 6.09 -5.36 -12.75
C PRO A 597 4.88 -4.44 -12.59
N SER A 598 4.51 -4.18 -11.36
CA SER A 598 3.48 -3.20 -10.99
C SER A 598 3.90 -2.47 -9.71
N GLN A 599 3.28 -1.33 -9.46
CA GLN A 599 3.58 -0.53 -8.29
C GLN A 599 3.27 -1.31 -7.00
N LYS A 600 4.06 -1.09 -5.94
CA LYS A 600 3.78 -1.58 -4.58
C LYS A 600 3.15 -0.45 -3.78
N GLY A 601 1.96 -0.72 -3.23
CA GLY A 601 1.18 0.27 -2.49
C GLY A 601 0.65 1.44 -3.34
N VAL A 602 -0.15 2.30 -2.73
CA VAL A 602 -0.63 3.54 -3.38
C VAL A 602 0.41 4.63 -3.19
N VAL A 603 1.07 5.03 -4.28
CA VAL A 603 2.13 6.05 -4.25
C VAL A 603 1.53 7.43 -4.47
N TYR A 604 1.80 8.34 -3.55
CA TYR A 604 1.48 9.74 -3.66
C TYR A 604 2.78 10.57 -3.64
N ASN A 605 3.07 11.26 -4.74
CA ASN A 605 4.24 12.14 -4.81
C ASN A 605 3.90 13.47 -4.14
N ILE A 606 4.68 13.84 -3.13
CA ILE A 606 4.53 15.09 -2.36
C ILE A 606 5.31 16.19 -3.04
N ASN A 607 6.56 15.90 -3.36
CA ASN A 607 7.54 16.84 -3.83
C ASN A 607 8.48 16.14 -4.82
N SER A 608 8.73 16.75 -5.95
CA SER A 608 9.71 16.25 -6.92
C SER A 608 11.16 16.42 -6.45
N GLY A 609 11.39 17.14 -5.34
CA GLY A 609 12.70 17.62 -4.93
C GLY A 609 13.18 18.76 -5.82
N SER A 610 14.36 19.33 -5.50
CA SER A 610 15.03 20.31 -6.36
C SER A 610 15.81 19.57 -7.44
N TYR A 611 15.77 20.08 -8.67
CA TYR A 611 16.52 19.54 -9.81
C TYR A 611 17.62 20.51 -10.22
N ALA A 612 18.81 19.99 -10.48
CA ALA A 612 19.90 20.71 -11.13
C ALA A 612 19.87 20.47 -12.65
N LEU A 613 20.08 21.51 -13.43
CA LEU A 613 20.24 21.42 -14.88
C LEU A 613 21.71 21.49 -15.22
N LYS A 614 22.24 20.38 -15.77
CA LYS A 614 23.56 20.29 -16.38
C LYS A 614 23.50 19.19 -17.43
N PRO A 615 23.55 19.49 -18.63
CA PRO A 615 22.90 19.18 -19.91
C PRO A 615 21.59 18.35 -19.80
N VAL A 616 21.42 17.55 -18.74
CA VAL A 616 20.14 16.83 -18.45
C VAL A 616 19.73 17.09 -17.00
N PRO A 617 18.42 17.14 -16.70
CA PRO A 617 17.95 17.32 -15.34
C PRO A 617 18.42 16.19 -14.43
N GLN A 618 18.98 16.54 -13.27
CA GLN A 618 19.40 15.63 -12.21
C GLN A 618 18.83 16.13 -10.87
N LYS A 619 18.56 15.24 -9.92
CA LYS A 619 18.18 15.67 -8.57
C LYS A 619 19.36 16.37 -7.90
N LEU A 620 19.09 17.41 -7.11
CA LEU A 620 20.10 18.14 -6.38
C LEU A 620 20.99 17.19 -5.55
N ASN A 621 20.42 16.23 -4.88
CA ASN A 621 21.17 15.26 -4.06
C ASN A 621 22.17 14.42 -4.88
N ASP A 622 21.92 14.19 -6.17
CA ASP A 622 22.82 13.42 -7.04
C ASP A 622 24.07 14.24 -7.48
N VAL A 623 24.00 15.57 -7.39
CA VAL A 623 25.07 16.50 -7.80
C VAL A 623 25.64 17.34 -6.66
N ILE A 624 25.03 17.30 -5.48
CA ILE A 624 25.40 18.16 -4.34
C ILE A 624 26.83 17.91 -3.88
N ASP A 625 27.30 16.66 -3.92
CA ASP A 625 28.68 16.32 -3.55
C ASP A 625 29.71 16.88 -4.54
N GLU A 626 29.34 17.01 -5.83
CA GLU A 626 30.22 17.67 -6.83
C GLU A 626 30.31 19.17 -6.57
N ILE A 627 29.17 19.82 -6.30
CA ILE A 627 29.09 21.24 -5.93
C ILE A 627 29.92 21.51 -4.68
N ALA A 628 29.74 20.69 -3.64
CA ALA A 628 30.32 20.85 -2.32
C ALA A 628 31.85 20.66 -2.24
N LYS A 629 32.51 20.09 -3.27
CA LYS A 629 33.97 19.92 -3.32
C LYS A 629 34.72 21.23 -3.65
N ASN A 630 34.02 22.25 -4.14
CA ASN A 630 34.64 23.49 -4.58
C ASN A 630 34.93 24.39 -3.37
N ARG A 631 36.05 25.12 -3.41
CA ARG A 631 36.46 26.00 -2.33
C ARG A 631 35.49 27.16 -2.11
N VAL A 632 34.92 27.72 -3.19
CA VAL A 632 33.91 28.77 -3.15
C VAL A 632 32.69 28.34 -3.95
N VAL A 633 31.50 28.43 -3.34
CA VAL A 633 30.23 28.18 -4.04
C VAL A 633 29.34 29.39 -3.87
N TYR A 634 29.06 30.08 -4.98
CA TYR A 634 28.03 31.14 -5.00
C TYR A 634 26.67 30.49 -5.16
N VAL A 635 25.75 30.73 -4.22
CA VAL A 635 24.41 30.15 -4.23
C VAL A 635 23.37 31.26 -4.27
N GLY A 636 22.85 31.49 -5.45
CA GLY A 636 21.87 32.54 -5.72
C GLY A 636 20.50 32.23 -5.18
N GLU A 637 19.73 33.28 -4.91
CA GLU A 637 18.39 33.18 -4.38
C GLU A 637 17.41 34.15 -5.04
N ASN A 638 16.12 33.78 -4.99
CA ASN A 638 15.04 34.73 -4.96
C ASN A 638 14.71 35.02 -3.48
N HIS A 639 14.88 36.24 -3.01
CA HIS A 639 14.79 36.61 -1.61
C HIS A 639 13.49 36.22 -0.90
N THR A 640 12.40 36.02 -1.62
CA THR A 640 11.09 35.65 -1.05
C THR A 640 10.76 34.16 -1.21
N ASP A 641 11.58 33.38 -1.90
CA ASP A 641 11.33 31.97 -2.13
C ASP A 641 12.05 31.11 -1.09
N PHE A 642 11.32 30.55 -0.15
CA PHE A 642 11.88 29.72 0.90
C PHE A 642 12.60 28.47 0.36
N SER A 643 12.15 27.89 -0.74
CA SER A 643 12.80 26.72 -1.35
C SER A 643 14.22 27.04 -1.83
N SER A 644 14.49 28.27 -2.28
CA SER A 644 15.85 28.74 -2.61
C SER A 644 16.77 28.67 -1.39
N HIS A 645 16.28 29.13 -0.23
CA HIS A 645 17.02 29.11 1.04
C HIS A 645 17.21 27.69 1.60
N LEU A 646 16.27 26.77 1.37
CA LEU A 646 16.46 25.36 1.68
C LEU A 646 17.55 24.71 0.82
N ASN A 647 17.63 25.06 -0.46
CA ASN A 647 18.71 24.60 -1.34
C ASN A 647 20.07 25.14 -0.88
N GLN A 648 20.12 26.41 -0.47
CA GLN A 648 21.32 27.00 0.15
C GLN A 648 21.74 26.19 1.39
N LEU A 649 20.81 25.88 2.29
CA LEU A 649 21.09 25.08 3.49
C LEU A 649 21.63 23.67 3.16
N LYS A 650 21.06 23.00 2.16
CA LYS A 650 21.53 21.68 1.70
C LYS A 650 22.96 21.73 1.20
N ILE A 651 23.28 22.73 0.37
CA ILE A 651 24.64 22.94 -0.16
C ILE A 651 25.61 23.23 1.00
N ILE A 652 25.26 24.11 1.94
CA ILE A 652 26.05 24.45 3.11
C ILE A 652 26.32 23.20 3.97
N LYS A 653 25.31 22.38 4.23
CA LYS A 653 25.46 21.10 4.98
C LYS A 653 26.43 20.15 4.27
N ALA A 654 26.33 20.02 2.95
CA ALA A 654 27.23 19.20 2.16
C ALA A 654 28.67 19.74 2.14
N MET A 655 28.85 21.05 1.99
CA MET A 655 30.17 21.70 2.10
C MET A 655 30.79 21.49 3.48
N TYR A 656 30.02 21.63 4.57
CA TYR A 656 30.49 21.40 5.93
C TYR A 656 30.91 19.95 6.17
N LYS A 657 30.13 19.00 5.64
CA LYS A 657 30.49 17.57 5.67
C LYS A 657 31.81 17.28 4.99
N ASN A 658 32.07 17.97 3.88
CA ASN A 658 33.31 17.84 3.09
C ASN A 658 34.50 18.53 3.74
N ASN A 659 34.30 19.76 4.22
CA ASN A 659 35.31 20.57 4.90
C ASN A 659 34.68 21.33 6.08
N PRO A 660 34.89 20.91 7.35
CA PRO A 660 34.39 21.63 8.51
C PRO A 660 34.95 23.06 8.68
N MET A 661 36.07 23.37 8.01
CA MET A 661 36.58 24.74 7.89
C MET A 661 35.76 25.48 6.82
N LEU A 662 34.51 25.73 7.10
CA LEU A 662 33.53 26.41 6.27
C LEU A 662 33.20 27.78 6.83
N SER A 663 32.91 28.74 5.96
CA SER A 663 32.29 30.03 6.30
C SER A 663 31.08 30.30 5.39
N ILE A 664 30.16 31.14 5.84
CA ILE A 664 28.97 31.55 5.07
C ILE A 664 29.05 33.07 4.86
N GLY A 665 29.27 33.46 3.63
CA GLY A 665 29.22 34.88 3.22
C GLY A 665 27.79 35.28 2.91
N MET A 666 27.26 36.32 3.53
CA MET A 666 25.84 36.72 3.40
C MET A 666 25.71 38.19 2.94
N GLU A 667 25.00 38.40 1.84
CA GLU A 667 24.63 39.73 1.33
C GLU A 667 23.77 40.52 2.33
N MET A 668 22.97 39.80 3.12
CA MET A 668 21.94 40.31 4.01
C MET A 668 22.50 41.20 5.13
N PHE A 669 23.77 41.03 5.45
CA PHE A 669 24.45 41.72 6.55
C PHE A 669 25.53 42.67 6.07
N GLN A 670 25.55 43.86 6.71
CA GLN A 670 26.58 44.91 6.44
C GLN A 670 27.79 44.74 7.34
N LYS A 671 28.94 45.04 6.81
CA LYS A 671 30.24 44.82 7.46
C LYS A 671 30.37 45.40 8.88
N GLN A 672 29.79 46.57 9.11
CA GLN A 672 29.80 47.20 10.44
C GLN A 672 29.20 46.33 11.56
N PHE A 673 28.34 45.35 11.20
CA PHE A 673 27.71 44.44 12.17
C PHE A 673 28.42 43.11 12.34
N GLN A 674 29.60 42.89 11.73
CA GLN A 674 30.34 41.62 11.82
C GLN A 674 30.49 41.14 13.27
N LYS A 675 30.83 42.00 14.20
CA LYS A 675 30.99 41.70 15.64
C LYS A 675 29.74 40.99 16.19
N HIS A 676 28.55 41.42 15.81
CA HIS A 676 27.29 40.87 16.36
C HIS A 676 26.94 39.51 15.74
N LEU A 677 27.39 39.25 14.52
CA LEU A 677 27.32 37.92 13.94
C LEU A 677 28.28 36.94 14.62
N ASP A 678 29.50 37.39 14.95
CA ASP A 678 30.45 36.59 15.68
C ASP A 678 29.94 36.30 17.11
N GLU A 679 29.32 37.27 17.78
CA GLU A 679 28.66 37.09 19.08
C GLU A 679 27.51 36.10 19.03
N PHE A 680 26.72 36.11 17.92
CA PHE A 680 25.62 35.18 17.70
C PHE A 680 26.10 33.74 17.44
N VAL A 681 27.07 33.56 16.55
CA VAL A 681 27.65 32.25 16.24
C VAL A 681 28.30 31.65 17.50
N SER A 682 29.03 32.45 18.29
CA SER A 682 29.65 31.98 19.54
C SER A 682 28.65 31.76 20.72
N GLY A 683 27.37 32.01 20.52
CA GLY A 683 26.32 31.82 21.51
C GLY A 683 26.27 32.89 22.60
N LYS A 684 27.04 34.01 22.47
CA LYS A 684 27.01 35.13 23.42
C LYS A 684 25.72 35.92 23.40
N ILE A 685 25.05 35.96 22.25
CA ILE A 685 23.73 36.58 22.06
C ILE A 685 22.77 35.59 21.41
N ASP A 686 21.48 35.79 21.63
CA ASP A 686 20.44 35.00 21.03
C ASP A 686 20.02 35.54 19.64
N GLU A 687 19.05 34.88 18.98
CA GLU A 687 18.54 35.27 17.67
C GLU A 687 17.92 36.66 17.66
N LYS A 688 17.12 36.97 18.69
CA LYS A 688 16.38 38.22 18.80
C LYS A 688 17.34 39.41 19.04
N GLU A 689 18.34 39.22 19.87
CA GLU A 689 19.36 40.23 20.12
C GLU A 689 20.24 40.45 18.89
N MET A 690 20.55 39.38 18.12
CA MET A 690 21.28 39.50 16.87
C MET A 690 20.48 40.33 15.87
N LEU A 691 19.17 40.07 15.68
CA LEU A 691 18.31 40.83 14.75
C LEU A 691 18.24 42.33 15.14
N LYS A 692 18.15 42.64 16.41
CA LYS A 692 18.16 44.04 16.91
C LYS A 692 19.49 44.72 16.68
N LYS A 693 20.61 44.08 17.06
CA LYS A 693 21.96 44.65 16.95
C LYS A 693 22.46 44.81 15.52
N THR A 694 21.98 43.94 14.59
CA THR A 694 22.29 44.04 13.17
C THR A 694 21.32 44.95 12.38
N GLU A 695 20.33 45.56 13.08
CA GLU A 695 19.25 46.32 12.47
C GLU A 695 18.58 45.57 11.26
N TYR A 696 18.42 44.24 11.39
CA TYR A 696 18.03 43.37 10.30
C TYR A 696 16.79 43.87 9.56
N TYR A 697 15.66 44.07 10.22
CA TYR A 697 14.42 44.51 9.59
C TYR A 697 14.45 45.93 9.04
N LYS A 698 15.31 46.80 9.52
CA LYS A 698 15.52 48.14 9.01
C LYS A 698 16.34 48.12 7.70
N ARG A 699 17.33 47.23 7.62
CA ARG A 699 18.30 47.20 6.51
C ARG A 699 17.94 46.22 5.41
N TRP A 700 17.54 44.98 5.79
CA TRP A 700 17.24 43.90 4.84
C TRP A 700 15.77 43.80 4.48
N LYS A 701 14.85 43.98 5.42
CA LYS A 701 13.40 44.03 5.26
C LYS A 701 12.67 42.73 4.94
N TYR A 702 13.34 41.67 4.48
CA TYR A 702 12.74 40.35 4.25
C TYR A 702 12.54 39.60 5.54
N ASP A 703 11.63 38.62 5.51
CA ASP A 703 11.32 37.81 6.68
C ASP A 703 12.54 37.01 7.18
N TYR A 704 12.78 37.05 8.48
CA TYR A 704 13.86 36.32 9.10
C TYR A 704 13.72 34.81 8.98
N GLU A 705 12.48 34.26 9.00
CA GLU A 705 12.20 32.83 8.86
C GLU A 705 12.74 32.25 7.55
N LEU A 706 12.95 33.05 6.51
CA LEU A 706 13.57 32.62 5.27
C LEU A 706 15.03 32.17 5.47
N TYR A 707 15.77 32.87 6.31
CA TYR A 707 17.21 32.63 6.55
C TYR A 707 17.49 31.89 7.89
N ARG A 708 16.52 31.84 8.77
CA ARG A 708 16.65 31.28 10.13
C ARG A 708 17.26 29.87 10.16
N PRO A 709 16.86 28.90 9.31
CA PRO A 709 17.47 27.58 9.30
C PRO A 709 18.96 27.57 8.99
N ILE A 710 19.44 28.49 8.12
CA ILE A 710 20.85 28.64 7.78
C ILE A 710 21.61 29.21 8.99
N LEU A 711 21.08 30.26 9.61
CA LEU A 711 21.71 30.95 10.75
C LEU A 711 21.77 30.04 11.99
N LEU A 712 20.73 29.24 12.24
CA LEU A 712 20.74 28.26 13.33
C LEU A 712 21.75 27.14 13.05
N PHE A 713 21.87 26.64 11.83
CA PHE A 713 22.90 25.66 11.49
C PHE A 713 24.31 26.23 11.66
N ALA A 714 24.52 27.48 11.24
CA ALA A 714 25.81 28.17 11.45
C ALA A 714 26.15 28.27 12.93
N LYS A 715 25.20 28.65 13.81
CA LYS A 715 25.35 28.70 15.26
C LYS A 715 25.65 27.33 15.86
N GLU A 716 24.87 26.32 15.48
CA GLU A 716 25.02 24.93 15.97
C GLU A 716 26.43 24.39 15.69
N LYS A 717 26.91 24.61 14.47
CA LYS A 717 28.21 24.09 13.99
C LYS A 717 29.37 25.07 14.19
N GLN A 718 29.16 26.23 14.82
CA GLN A 718 30.13 27.28 15.00
C GLN A 718 30.78 27.76 13.70
N ILE A 719 30.00 27.84 12.64
CA ILE A 719 30.45 28.25 11.29
C ILE A 719 30.46 29.79 11.25
N PRO A 720 31.59 30.44 10.94
CA PRO A 720 31.66 31.90 10.80
C PRO A 720 30.67 32.43 9.72
N ILE A 721 29.86 33.42 10.09
CA ILE A 721 29.04 34.18 9.18
C ILE A 721 29.79 35.45 8.82
N VAL A 722 30.02 35.67 7.54
CA VAL A 722 30.77 36.84 7.03
C VAL A 722 29.77 37.83 6.44
N ALA A 723 29.72 39.02 7.01
CA ALA A 723 28.94 40.15 6.51
C ALA A 723 29.60 40.68 5.23
N LEU A 724 28.90 40.51 4.11
CA LEU A 724 29.50 40.86 2.82
C LEU A 724 29.24 42.29 2.37
N ASN A 725 28.08 42.86 2.74
CA ASN A 725 27.61 44.11 2.17
C ASN A 725 28.27 45.36 2.80
N ILE A 726 28.35 46.42 2.04
CA ILE A 726 28.81 47.76 2.51
C ILE A 726 27.65 48.47 3.19
N ASP A 727 28.00 49.44 4.05
CA ASP A 727 27.04 50.22 4.80
C ASP A 727 26.11 51.02 3.86
N ARG A 728 24.82 50.91 4.13
CA ARG A 728 23.75 51.55 3.33
C ARG A 728 23.94 53.06 3.25
N GLU A 729 24.49 53.71 4.26
CA GLU A 729 24.73 55.16 4.35
C GLU A 729 25.78 55.58 3.34
N ILE A 730 26.81 54.76 3.08
CA ILE A 730 27.85 55.00 2.07
C ILE A 730 27.22 54.88 0.67
N THR A 731 26.51 53.77 0.42
CA THR A 731 25.82 53.58 -0.87
C THR A 731 24.90 54.74 -1.20
N LYS A 732 24.09 55.20 -0.20
CA LYS A 732 23.18 56.34 -0.40
C LYS A 732 23.90 57.60 -0.78
N LYS A 733 25.05 57.91 -0.19
CA LYS A 733 25.86 59.09 -0.53
C LYS A 733 26.47 58.99 -1.91
N VAL A 734 27.02 57.82 -2.29
CA VAL A 734 27.59 57.57 -3.62
C VAL A 734 26.56 57.72 -4.72
N VAL A 735 25.33 57.20 -4.46
CA VAL A 735 24.21 57.35 -5.42
C VAL A 735 23.84 58.82 -5.63
N ASN A 736 23.76 59.62 -4.57
CA ASN A 736 23.30 60.99 -4.63
C ASN A 736 24.36 62.02 -5.04
N GLY A 737 25.66 61.81 -4.73
CA GLY A 737 26.70 62.75 -4.91
C GLY A 737 28.02 62.22 -5.39
N GLY A 738 28.07 60.97 -5.86
CA GLY A 738 29.30 60.33 -6.29
C GLY A 738 30.26 60.00 -5.12
N PHE A 739 31.41 59.43 -5.46
CA PHE A 739 32.44 59.08 -4.48
C PHE A 739 33.05 60.30 -3.78
N ASP A 740 33.05 61.46 -4.42
CA ASP A 740 33.57 62.70 -3.86
C ASP A 740 32.72 63.24 -2.66
N SER A 741 31.53 62.73 -2.47
CA SER A 741 30.63 63.07 -1.37
C SER A 741 30.96 62.34 -0.03
N LEU A 742 31.91 61.36 -0.08
CA LEU A 742 32.28 60.55 1.05
C LEU A 742 33.34 61.25 1.94
N SER A 743 33.26 61.06 3.25
CA SER A 743 34.34 61.43 4.18
C SER A 743 35.56 60.51 3.99
N LYS A 744 36.73 60.91 4.53
CA LYS A 744 37.94 60.09 4.48
C LYS A 744 37.71 58.72 5.13
N GLU A 745 36.97 58.64 6.22
CA GLU A 745 36.61 57.41 6.94
C GLU A 745 35.72 56.55 6.07
N GLN A 746 34.75 57.11 5.38
CA GLN A 746 33.81 56.40 4.49
C GLN A 746 34.53 55.89 3.23
N LEU A 747 35.50 56.69 2.68
CA LEU A 747 36.32 56.27 1.55
C LEU A 747 37.20 55.07 1.91
N ALA A 748 37.65 54.94 3.19
CA ALA A 748 38.40 53.77 3.64
C ALA A 748 37.59 52.47 3.65
N GLU A 749 36.25 52.55 3.73
CA GLU A 749 35.35 51.40 3.65
C GLU A 749 35.00 51.00 2.21
N VAL A 750 35.18 51.90 1.20
CA VAL A 750 34.98 51.61 -0.21
C VAL A 750 36.10 50.73 -0.71
N PRO A 751 35.78 49.74 -1.58
CA PRO A 751 36.84 48.93 -2.21
C PRO A 751 37.90 49.78 -2.94
N ASP A 752 39.16 49.38 -2.80
CA ASP A 752 40.35 50.03 -3.37
C ASP A 752 40.34 50.08 -4.92
N SER A 753 39.50 49.24 -5.55
CA SER A 753 39.42 49.13 -7.00
C SER A 753 37.96 48.77 -7.39
N ILE A 754 37.34 49.63 -8.17
CA ILE A 754 35.99 49.46 -8.73
C ILE A 754 36.13 49.32 -10.25
N ASN A 755 35.61 48.25 -10.83
CA ASN A 755 35.63 48.05 -12.28
C ASN A 755 34.35 48.56 -12.93
N PHE A 756 34.45 49.66 -13.68
CA PHE A 756 33.37 50.26 -14.45
C PHE A 756 33.30 49.70 -15.89
N ASP A 757 34.28 48.97 -16.37
CA ASP A 757 34.47 48.61 -17.78
C ASP A 757 33.87 47.29 -18.23
N ASN A 758 32.94 46.74 -17.48
CA ASN A 758 32.24 45.53 -17.86
C ASN A 758 30.98 45.86 -18.66
N ALA A 759 31.11 46.00 -19.99
CA ALA A 759 30.02 46.35 -20.88
C ALA A 759 28.83 45.33 -20.82
N LYS A 760 29.10 44.03 -20.72
CA LYS A 760 28.10 42.97 -20.63
C LYS A 760 27.28 43.09 -19.33
N TYR A 761 27.97 43.37 -18.23
CA TYR A 761 27.29 43.57 -16.96
C TYR A 761 26.46 44.86 -16.97
N LYS A 762 26.97 45.95 -17.57
CA LYS A 762 26.24 47.20 -17.73
C LYS A 762 24.92 47.02 -18.54
N GLU A 763 24.99 46.23 -19.61
CA GLU A 763 23.84 45.89 -20.45
C GLU A 763 22.80 45.05 -19.68
N GLN A 764 23.22 43.99 -18.98
CA GLN A 764 22.38 43.18 -18.08
C GLN A 764 21.66 44.04 -17.04
N LEU A 765 22.39 44.95 -16.38
CA LEU A 765 21.83 45.84 -15.37
C LEU A 765 20.85 46.89 -15.99
N LYS A 766 21.07 47.26 -17.25
CA LYS A 766 20.15 48.16 -17.97
C LYS A 766 18.78 47.50 -18.26
N GLU A 767 18.81 46.20 -18.62
CA GLU A 767 17.58 45.43 -18.76
C GLU A 767 16.83 45.30 -17.43
N VAL A 768 17.53 44.94 -16.34
CA VAL A 768 16.94 44.86 -15.00
C VAL A 768 16.32 46.19 -14.58
N TYR A 769 17.02 47.29 -14.79
CA TYR A 769 16.50 48.65 -14.49
C TYR A 769 15.26 48.99 -15.30
N SER A 770 15.20 48.62 -16.59
CA SER A 770 14.06 48.87 -17.45
C SER A 770 12.77 48.14 -17.02
N LEU A 771 12.94 46.93 -16.46
CA LEU A 771 11.85 46.09 -15.92
C LEU A 771 11.36 46.57 -14.54
N HIS A 772 12.24 47.22 -13.77
CA HIS A 772 11.97 47.68 -12.41
C HIS A 772 12.22 49.18 -12.27
N GLN A 773 11.45 50.04 -12.99
CA GLN A 773 11.46 51.47 -12.74
C GLN A 773 11.10 51.77 -11.29
N SER A 774 12.13 51.74 -10.41
CA SER A 774 11.90 51.95 -8.98
C SER A 774 11.99 53.46 -8.70
N GLU A 775 11.07 53.95 -7.91
CA GLU A 775 11.09 55.31 -7.29
C GLU A 775 12.37 55.59 -6.48
N ARG A 776 13.26 54.58 -6.33
CA ARG A 776 14.48 54.61 -5.51
C ARG A 776 15.68 55.23 -6.23
N PHE A 777 15.70 55.17 -7.57
CA PHE A 777 16.83 55.69 -8.39
C PHE A 777 16.28 56.65 -9.46
N GLU A 778 16.81 57.85 -9.52
CA GLU A 778 16.38 58.88 -10.47
C GLU A 778 16.78 58.52 -11.93
N ASN A 779 17.88 57.79 -12.12
CA ASN A 779 18.36 57.38 -13.41
C ASN A 779 19.17 56.08 -13.37
N PHE A 780 19.47 55.53 -14.53
CA PHE A 780 20.24 54.28 -14.67
C PHE A 780 21.64 54.36 -14.07
N GLU A 781 22.37 55.46 -14.22
CA GLU A 781 23.76 55.59 -13.74
C GLU A 781 23.79 55.53 -12.19
N GLN A 782 22.84 56.13 -11.48
CA GLN A 782 22.73 55.96 -10.04
C GLN A 782 22.49 54.49 -9.63
N PHE A 783 21.61 53.78 -10.32
CA PHE A 783 21.37 52.36 -10.08
C PHE A 783 22.63 51.57 -10.38
N TYR A 784 23.31 51.82 -11.52
CA TYR A 784 24.54 51.12 -11.91
C TYR A 784 25.65 51.32 -10.90
N HIS A 785 25.91 52.53 -10.43
CA HIS A 785 26.92 52.81 -9.42
C HIS A 785 26.63 52.12 -8.09
N ALA A 786 25.37 52.02 -7.67
CA ALA A 786 24.94 51.29 -6.49
C ALA A 786 25.25 49.81 -6.61
N GLN A 787 24.89 49.20 -7.75
CA GLN A 787 25.14 47.78 -8.04
C GLN A 787 26.65 47.46 -8.07
N LEU A 788 27.46 48.29 -8.74
CA LEU A 788 28.89 48.15 -8.75
C LEU A 788 29.51 48.20 -7.34
N LEU A 789 29.07 49.16 -6.52
CA LEU A 789 29.60 49.34 -5.17
C LEU A 789 29.24 48.13 -4.27
N TRP A 790 28.00 47.61 -4.39
CA TRP A 790 27.58 46.40 -3.63
C TRP A 790 28.43 45.19 -4.02
N ASP A 791 28.56 44.89 -5.35
CA ASP A 791 29.32 43.72 -5.82
C ASP A 791 30.81 43.79 -5.49
N GLU A 792 31.40 44.95 -5.65
CA GLU A 792 32.83 45.18 -5.32
C GLU A 792 33.08 45.00 -3.83
N SER A 793 32.17 45.51 -2.99
CA SER A 793 32.29 45.41 -1.55
C SER A 793 32.10 43.96 -1.08
N MET A 794 31.08 43.27 -1.60
CA MET A 794 30.82 41.87 -1.28
C MET A 794 32.03 40.99 -1.70
N ALA A 795 32.56 41.20 -2.91
CA ALA A 795 33.72 40.50 -3.38
C ALA A 795 34.98 40.79 -2.52
N LYS A 796 35.21 42.04 -2.16
CA LYS A 796 36.30 42.41 -1.27
C LYS A 796 36.21 41.76 0.09
N ASN A 797 35.06 41.86 0.76
CA ASN A 797 34.88 41.34 2.10
C ASN A 797 35.02 39.81 2.17
N MET A 798 34.51 39.07 1.15
CA MET A 798 34.77 37.65 1.05
C MET A 798 36.22 37.30 0.85
N VAL A 799 36.89 38.02 -0.06
CA VAL A 799 38.32 37.78 -0.36
C VAL A 799 39.19 38.09 0.87
N ASP A 800 38.96 39.21 1.53
CA ASP A 800 39.66 39.58 2.75
C ASP A 800 39.57 38.50 3.83
N PHE A 801 38.38 37.88 3.97
CA PHE A 801 38.17 36.74 4.91
C PHE A 801 38.95 35.50 4.45
N MET A 802 38.83 35.14 3.20
CA MET A 802 39.48 33.94 2.60
C MET A 802 41.02 34.03 2.59
N GLN A 803 41.59 35.23 2.42
CA GLN A 803 43.04 35.46 2.51
C GLN A 803 43.58 35.35 3.92
N LYS A 804 42.79 35.81 4.94
CA LYS A 804 43.14 35.66 6.36
C LYS A 804 42.95 34.23 6.86
N ASN A 805 42.10 33.46 6.19
CA ASN A 805 41.74 32.09 6.55
C ASN A 805 41.89 31.16 5.37
N PRO A 806 43.14 30.82 4.93
CA PRO A 806 43.40 30.12 3.65
C PRO A 806 42.80 28.70 3.58
N ASP A 807 42.59 28.04 4.74
CA ASP A 807 42.07 26.68 4.83
C ASP A 807 40.52 26.61 4.75
N TYR A 808 39.87 27.78 4.81
CA TYR A 808 38.42 27.84 4.77
C TYR A 808 37.87 27.71 3.34
N SER A 809 36.74 27.03 3.22
CA SER A 809 35.81 27.14 2.09
C SER A 809 34.72 28.18 2.41
N MET A 810 34.01 28.65 1.39
CA MET A 810 32.94 29.64 1.60
C MET A 810 31.74 29.37 0.71
N ALA A 811 30.55 29.30 1.33
CA ALA A 811 29.27 29.42 0.64
C ALA A 811 28.85 30.90 0.62
N VAL A 812 28.69 31.48 -0.58
CA VAL A 812 28.32 32.90 -0.76
C VAL A 812 26.84 32.98 -1.12
N LEU A 813 26.03 33.56 -0.25
CA LEU A 813 24.57 33.72 -0.41
C LEU A 813 24.25 35.13 -0.85
N ALA A 814 23.67 35.26 -2.04
CA ALA A 814 23.28 36.55 -2.60
C ALA A 814 22.11 36.37 -3.60
N GLY A 815 21.41 37.45 -3.87
CA GLY A 815 20.39 37.47 -4.93
C GLY A 815 20.96 37.02 -6.27
N ASN A 816 20.16 36.29 -7.07
CA ASN A 816 20.60 35.78 -8.38
C ASN A 816 21.25 36.86 -9.28
N GLY A 817 20.75 38.12 -9.23
CA GLY A 817 21.24 39.23 -10.01
C GLY A 817 22.73 39.59 -9.79
N HIS A 818 23.25 39.34 -8.56
CA HIS A 818 24.62 39.62 -8.18
C HIS A 818 25.64 38.54 -8.63
N ILE A 819 25.18 37.36 -9.04
CA ILE A 819 26.05 36.22 -9.37
C ILE A 819 25.84 35.61 -10.74
N MET A 820 24.68 35.84 -11.38
CA MET A 820 24.37 35.28 -12.71
C MET A 820 25.38 35.71 -13.74
N HIS A 821 25.69 34.84 -14.73
CA HIS A 821 26.72 34.95 -15.73
C HIS A 821 28.14 35.17 -15.18
N GLY A 822 28.31 35.16 -13.87
CA GLY A 822 29.55 35.47 -13.20
C GLY A 822 29.95 36.96 -13.28
N HIS A 823 29.05 37.84 -13.72
CA HIS A 823 29.37 39.27 -14.02
C HIS A 823 29.51 40.13 -12.75
N GLY A 824 28.71 39.86 -11.70
CA GLY A 824 28.72 40.61 -10.45
C GLY A 824 29.84 40.19 -9.49
N ILE A 825 29.52 39.66 -8.32
CA ILE A 825 30.47 39.26 -7.26
C ILE A 825 31.55 38.31 -7.80
N PRO A 826 31.23 37.23 -8.59
CA PRO A 826 32.28 36.29 -8.99
C PRO A 826 33.40 36.87 -9.84
N SER A 827 33.08 37.76 -10.80
CA SER A 827 34.12 38.41 -11.67
C SER A 827 35.08 39.28 -10.84
N ARG A 828 34.54 39.96 -9.81
CA ARG A 828 35.29 40.85 -8.91
C ARG A 828 36.16 40.10 -7.94
N ALA A 829 35.65 38.99 -7.40
CA ALA A 829 36.40 38.07 -6.55
C ALA A 829 37.53 37.38 -7.38
N LYS A 830 37.22 37.00 -8.63
CA LYS A 830 38.22 36.41 -9.55
C LYS A 830 39.37 37.37 -9.81
N ARG A 831 39.11 38.67 -10.06
CA ARG A 831 40.11 39.69 -10.22
C ARG A 831 41.01 39.83 -8.98
N ARG A 832 40.46 39.53 -7.78
CA ARG A 832 41.15 39.55 -6.47
C ARG A 832 41.76 38.19 -6.07
N GLY A 833 41.80 37.21 -7.00
CA GLY A 833 42.51 35.93 -6.82
C GLY A 833 41.67 34.69 -6.48
N ILE A 834 40.34 34.79 -6.44
CA ILE A 834 39.46 33.61 -6.26
C ILE A 834 39.14 33.02 -7.62
N THR A 835 39.85 31.93 -8.00
CA THR A 835 39.72 31.29 -9.32
C THR A 835 38.99 29.95 -9.28
N ASP A 836 38.96 29.30 -8.12
CA ASP A 836 38.26 28.02 -7.93
C ASP A 836 36.88 28.25 -7.28
N TYR A 837 35.84 28.23 -8.11
CA TYR A 837 34.49 28.45 -7.64
C TYR A 837 33.43 27.82 -8.57
N LYS A 838 32.22 27.64 -8.04
CA LYS A 838 31.01 27.28 -8.80
C LYS A 838 29.90 28.29 -8.58
N ILE A 839 29.07 28.49 -9.60
CA ILE A 839 27.88 29.33 -9.57
C ILE A 839 26.66 28.42 -9.62
N VAL A 840 25.80 28.52 -8.63
CA VAL A 840 24.54 27.82 -8.51
C VAL A 840 23.43 28.84 -8.40
N LEU A 841 22.43 28.80 -9.28
CA LEU A 841 21.28 29.73 -9.27
C LEU A 841 20.00 28.97 -8.98
N ASN A 842 19.12 29.56 -8.17
CA ASN A 842 17.74 29.10 -7.98
C ASN A 842 16.80 29.91 -8.89
N LEU A 843 16.32 29.29 -9.97
CA LEU A 843 15.57 29.95 -11.05
C LEU A 843 14.37 29.12 -11.49
N THR A 844 13.31 29.82 -11.91
CA THR A 844 12.13 29.21 -12.55
C THR A 844 12.27 29.11 -14.07
N ASN A 845 13.06 30.00 -14.70
CA ASN A 845 13.30 30.07 -16.14
C ASN A 845 14.81 30.02 -16.39
N PRO A 846 15.41 28.84 -16.56
CA PRO A 846 16.82 28.71 -16.79
C PRO A 846 17.19 29.03 -18.23
N GLU A 847 18.38 29.67 -18.39
CA GLU A 847 18.99 29.96 -19.68
C GLU A 847 20.36 29.30 -19.77
N PRO A 848 20.78 28.74 -20.94
CA PRO A 848 22.09 28.14 -21.10
C PRO A 848 23.20 29.13 -20.82
N GLY A 849 24.23 28.73 -20.04
CA GLY A 849 25.42 29.54 -19.77
C GLY A 849 25.28 30.60 -18.69
N ILE A 850 24.13 30.69 -18.03
CA ILE A 850 23.90 31.66 -16.96
C ILE A 850 24.62 31.29 -15.65
N ALA A 851 24.84 30.00 -15.40
CA ALA A 851 25.53 29.44 -14.23
C ALA A 851 26.14 28.07 -14.53
N ASP A 852 26.97 27.52 -13.59
CA ASP A 852 27.43 26.12 -13.63
C ASP A 852 26.27 25.15 -13.36
N TYR A 853 25.40 25.49 -12.41
CA TYR A 853 24.18 24.72 -12.05
C TYR A 853 23.00 25.66 -11.93
N MET A 854 21.87 25.23 -12.46
CA MET A 854 20.57 25.91 -12.32
C MET A 854 19.61 24.99 -11.59
N LEU A 855 19.13 25.44 -10.43
CA LEU A 855 18.24 24.66 -9.58
C LEU A 855 16.79 25.14 -9.79
N TYR A 856 15.89 24.18 -9.94
CA TYR A 856 14.47 24.39 -9.79
C TYR A 856 14.08 24.19 -8.32
N PRO A 857 13.59 25.23 -7.62
CA PRO A 857 13.14 25.09 -6.24
C PRO A 857 11.96 24.12 -6.11
N SER A 858 11.88 23.42 -4.99
CA SER A 858 10.88 22.36 -4.75
C SER A 858 9.47 22.85 -4.40
N GLY A 859 9.26 24.14 -4.25
CA GLY A 859 7.97 24.74 -3.87
C GLY A 859 7.59 24.54 -2.40
N ILE A 860 8.55 24.19 -1.52
CA ILE A 860 8.32 24.10 -0.07
C ILE A 860 8.19 25.49 0.52
N ALA A 861 7.18 25.69 1.37
CA ALA A 861 6.97 26.94 2.09
C ALA A 861 7.52 26.87 3.53
N THR A 862 7.80 28.03 4.12
CA THR A 862 7.99 28.15 5.57
C THR A 862 6.68 28.47 6.27
N GLN A 863 6.72 28.56 7.59
CA GLN A 863 5.62 29.02 8.40
C GLN A 863 5.17 30.42 7.93
N LYS A 864 3.86 30.66 7.86
CA LYS A 864 3.34 32.00 7.53
C LYS A 864 3.76 33.03 8.59
N VAL A 865 4.26 34.16 8.09
CA VAL A 865 4.60 35.31 8.95
C VAL A 865 3.38 35.76 9.74
N LYS A 866 3.55 35.93 11.04
CA LYS A 866 2.51 36.52 11.90
C LYS A 866 2.37 37.99 11.59
N LYS A 867 1.19 38.42 11.13
CA LYS A 867 0.86 39.81 10.76
C LYS A 867 -0.28 40.29 11.60
N LEU A 868 -0.14 41.50 12.14
CA LEU A 868 -1.23 42.17 12.84
C LEU A 868 -2.30 42.68 11.86
N GLY A 869 -1.90 43.08 10.67
CA GLY A 869 -2.79 43.75 9.71
C GLY A 869 -2.98 45.24 10.02
N ILE A 870 -1.93 45.89 10.53
CA ILE A 870 -1.92 47.31 10.84
C ILE A 870 -1.03 48.04 9.82
N TYR A 871 -1.51 49.16 9.31
CA TYR A 871 -0.73 50.14 8.56
C TYR A 871 -0.44 51.33 9.48
N PHE A 872 0.83 51.67 9.67
CA PHE A 872 1.28 52.75 10.52
C PHE A 872 1.46 54.05 9.70
N GLU A 873 1.41 55.18 10.37
CA GLU A 873 1.65 56.50 9.75
C GLU A 873 3.10 56.64 9.26
N SER A 874 4.08 56.13 10.03
CA SER A 874 5.49 56.05 9.64
C SER A 874 6.20 54.88 10.35
N ASP A 875 7.42 54.57 9.93
CA ASP A 875 8.25 53.52 10.55
C ASP A 875 8.67 53.91 11.99
N ASP A 876 8.77 55.18 12.28
CA ASP A 876 9.23 55.70 13.59
C ASP A 876 8.08 56.09 14.53
N ALA A 877 6.84 56.14 14.02
CA ALA A 877 5.65 56.43 14.80
C ALA A 877 4.67 55.28 14.67
N LEU A 878 4.56 54.43 15.68
CA LEU A 878 3.68 53.29 15.70
C LEU A 878 2.23 53.68 15.97
N ARG A 879 1.77 54.78 15.32
CA ARG A 879 0.36 55.20 15.32
C ARG A 879 -0.38 54.53 14.15
N VAL A 880 -1.49 53.92 14.47
CA VAL A 880 -2.34 53.18 13.53
C VAL A 880 -3.00 54.16 12.54
N LYS A 881 -2.62 54.06 11.27
CA LYS A 881 -3.22 54.82 10.16
C LYS A 881 -4.43 54.10 9.58
N LYS A 882 -4.38 52.76 9.53
CA LYS A 882 -5.46 51.94 8.98
C LYS A 882 -5.34 50.52 9.49
N VAL A 883 -6.46 49.87 9.72
CA VAL A 883 -6.56 48.43 10.04
C VAL A 883 -7.05 47.67 8.82
N ALA A 884 -6.41 46.58 8.45
CA ALA A 884 -6.78 45.73 7.33
C ALA A 884 -8.05 44.93 7.67
N GLU A 885 -8.92 44.72 6.68
CA GLU A 885 -10.08 43.85 6.81
C GLU A 885 -9.68 42.40 7.05
N ASN A 886 -10.46 41.66 7.82
CA ASN A 886 -10.24 40.28 8.19
C ASN A 886 -8.86 39.99 8.84
N SER A 887 -8.30 40.98 9.54
CA SER A 887 -7.01 40.91 10.21
C SER A 887 -7.13 40.62 11.71
N VAL A 888 -5.98 40.17 12.29
CA VAL A 888 -5.84 40.01 13.75
C VAL A 888 -6.18 41.32 14.48
N ALA A 889 -5.68 42.45 13.98
CA ALA A 889 -5.96 43.78 14.55
C ALA A 889 -7.46 44.13 14.52
N GLN A 890 -8.18 43.81 13.43
CA GLN A 890 -9.61 44.06 13.37
C GLN A 890 -10.39 43.19 14.37
N THR A 891 -10.04 41.92 14.45
CA THR A 891 -10.65 40.97 15.41
C THR A 891 -10.40 41.43 16.85
N ALA A 892 -9.21 41.94 17.13
CA ALA A 892 -8.81 42.50 18.41
C ALA A 892 -9.34 43.90 18.70
N LYS A 893 -10.15 44.51 17.77
CA LYS A 893 -10.74 45.84 17.89
C LYS A 893 -9.70 46.96 18.08
N ILE A 894 -8.58 46.87 17.37
CA ILE A 894 -7.60 47.94 17.26
C ILE A 894 -8.19 49.00 16.29
N GLU A 895 -8.03 50.26 16.61
CA GLU A 895 -8.66 51.38 15.92
C GLU A 895 -7.63 52.32 15.29
N GLU A 896 -8.06 53.07 14.29
CA GLU A 896 -7.24 54.16 13.72
C GLU A 896 -6.96 55.25 14.81
N GLY A 897 -5.71 55.71 14.86
CA GLY A 897 -5.25 56.62 15.90
C GLY A 897 -4.61 55.95 17.13
N ASP A 898 -4.83 54.69 17.39
CA ASP A 898 -4.14 53.96 18.43
C ASP A 898 -2.63 54.05 18.26
N LYS A 899 -1.86 54.15 19.36
CA LYS A 899 -0.38 54.09 19.33
C LYS A 899 0.09 52.84 20.01
N VAL A 900 0.83 51.96 19.27
CA VAL A 900 1.44 50.76 19.82
C VAL A 900 2.63 51.17 20.69
N LEU A 901 2.65 50.69 21.95
CA LEU A 901 3.68 50.99 22.96
C LEU A 901 4.54 49.76 23.28
N ALA A 902 3.90 48.60 23.41
CA ALA A 902 4.62 47.38 23.75
C ALA A 902 3.97 46.13 23.12
N PHE A 903 4.76 45.09 22.94
CA PHE A 903 4.32 43.74 22.51
C PHE A 903 4.80 42.72 23.58
N ASN A 904 3.89 41.96 24.18
CA ASN A 904 4.18 41.05 25.29
C ASN A 904 5.00 41.73 26.42
N GLN A 905 4.61 42.94 26.79
CA GLN A 905 5.27 43.79 27.83
C GLN A 905 6.66 44.30 27.41
N ILE A 906 7.15 44.04 26.22
CA ILE A 906 8.42 44.54 25.68
C ILE A 906 8.12 45.83 24.92
N GLU A 907 8.74 46.94 25.33
CA GLU A 907 8.59 48.24 24.69
C GLU A 907 9.08 48.22 23.24
N VAL A 908 8.28 48.77 22.36
CA VAL A 908 8.60 48.87 20.90
C VAL A 908 8.53 50.35 20.50
N ASN A 909 9.63 50.87 19.97
CA ASN A 909 9.82 52.29 19.67
C ASN A 909 9.61 52.62 18.20
N ASN A 910 9.70 51.62 17.33
CA ASN A 910 9.57 51.74 15.90
C ASN A 910 9.06 50.44 15.28
N LEU A 911 8.72 50.48 13.97
CA LEU A 911 8.20 49.31 13.21
C LEU A 911 9.18 48.13 13.21
N PHE A 912 10.48 48.36 13.27
CA PHE A 912 11.50 47.32 13.22
C PHE A 912 11.59 46.57 14.53
N ASP A 913 11.45 47.27 15.67
CA ASP A 913 11.32 46.64 17.00
C ASP A 913 10.07 45.73 17.01
N LEU A 914 8.92 46.22 16.56
CA LEU A 914 7.68 45.47 16.52
C LEU A 914 7.79 44.23 15.60
N LYS A 915 8.40 44.36 14.43
CA LYS A 915 8.66 43.23 13.53
C LYS A 915 9.55 42.17 14.17
N THR A 916 10.57 42.60 14.94
CA THR A 916 11.45 41.68 15.66
C THR A 916 10.68 40.91 16.74
N GLU A 917 9.80 41.58 17.47
CA GLU A 917 8.96 40.89 18.45
C GLU A 917 7.96 39.93 17.81
N LEU A 918 7.34 40.33 16.68
CA LEU A 918 6.40 39.52 15.93
C LEU A 918 7.04 38.23 15.36
N ALA A 919 8.31 38.27 14.97
CA ALA A 919 9.04 37.09 14.49
C ALA A 919 9.09 35.94 15.53
N PHE A 920 9.05 36.28 16.82
CA PHE A 920 9.04 35.33 17.92
C PHE A 920 7.70 35.23 18.67
N ALA A 921 6.63 35.79 18.09
CA ALA A 921 5.32 35.81 18.71
C ALA A 921 4.74 34.40 18.86
N LYS A 922 4.13 34.11 19.99
CA LYS A 922 3.34 32.89 20.22
C LYS A 922 1.95 33.03 19.61
N LYS A 923 1.17 31.97 19.59
CA LYS A 923 -0.21 31.97 19.10
C LYS A 923 -1.07 33.02 19.81
N SER A 924 -0.96 33.10 21.13
CA SER A 924 -1.57 34.13 21.98
C SER A 924 -0.50 35.12 22.43
N SER A 925 -0.73 36.40 22.25
CA SER A 925 0.17 37.50 22.59
C SER A 925 -0.66 38.70 23.05
N THR A 926 -0.01 39.65 23.73
CA THR A 926 -0.66 40.86 24.22
C THR A 926 -0.02 42.10 23.58
N LEU A 927 -0.86 42.99 23.07
CA LEU A 927 -0.44 44.30 22.53
C LEU A 927 -0.84 45.39 23.48
N THR A 928 0.13 46.19 23.99
CA THR A 928 -0.16 47.38 24.75
C THR A 928 -0.27 48.59 23.86
N LEU A 929 -1.42 49.26 23.89
CA LEU A 929 -1.72 50.45 23.10
C LEU A 929 -1.96 51.67 23.98
N GLU A 930 -1.81 52.87 23.38
CA GLU A 930 -2.33 54.10 23.90
C GLU A 930 -3.53 54.55 23.05
N ARG A 931 -4.70 54.67 23.68
CA ARG A 931 -5.96 55.18 23.08
C ARG A 931 -6.52 56.25 23.98
N ASP A 932 -6.80 57.43 23.47
CA ASP A 932 -7.29 58.60 24.24
C ASP A 932 -6.43 58.89 25.47
N SER A 933 -5.10 58.83 25.30
CA SER A 933 -4.10 59.03 26.40
C SER A 933 -4.16 58.00 27.55
N LYS A 934 -4.83 56.86 27.34
CA LYS A 934 -4.88 55.73 28.30
C LYS A 934 -4.14 54.52 27.74
N LYS A 935 -3.39 53.87 28.58
CA LYS A 935 -2.79 52.58 28.25
C LYS A 935 -3.83 51.48 28.40
N ILE A 936 -3.95 50.63 27.35
CA ILE A 936 -4.81 49.45 27.33
C ILE A 936 -4.03 48.27 26.81
N ASP A 937 -4.23 47.10 27.45
CA ASP A 937 -3.68 45.85 26.97
C ASP A 937 -4.79 45.09 26.19
N ILE A 938 -4.43 44.62 25.01
CA ILE A 938 -5.33 43.89 24.15
C ILE A 938 -4.71 42.55 23.81
N ASP A 939 -5.41 41.48 24.15
CA ASP A 939 -5.01 40.13 23.76
C ASP A 939 -5.31 39.88 22.28
N ILE A 940 -4.32 39.31 21.61
CA ILE A 940 -4.37 38.99 20.19
C ILE A 940 -4.11 37.51 19.97
N GLU A 941 -4.84 36.88 19.09
CA GLU A 941 -4.61 35.51 18.66
C GLU A 941 -4.24 35.45 17.18
N PHE A 942 -3.10 34.82 16.90
CA PHE A 942 -2.71 34.52 15.53
C PHE A 942 -3.32 33.18 15.10
N SER A 943 -3.89 33.11 13.90
CA SER A 943 -4.30 31.83 13.29
C SER A 943 -3.08 30.94 13.08
N GLU A 944 -3.25 29.65 13.25
CA GLU A 944 -2.23 28.64 12.94
C GLU A 944 -1.80 28.65 11.49
#